data_bbe1bb4b5fcd08bd1794ca120ea02f1e
#
_entry.id   bbe1bb4b5fcd08bd1794ca120ea02f1e
#
_cell.length_a   1.000
_cell.length_b   1.000
_cell.length_c   1.000
_cell.angle_alpha   90.00
_cell.angle_beta   90.00
_cell.angle_gamma   90.00
#
_symmetry.space_group_name_H-M   'P 1'
#
loop_
_entity.id
_entity.type
_entity.pdbx_description
1 polymer ?
#
loop_
_entity_poly.entity_id
_entity_poly.type
_entity_poly.pdbx_seq_one_letter_code
_entity_poly.pdbx_strand_id
1 'polypeptide(L)'
;MTDKETAAGMKRTRGITEPLQYKIDLISRLVRQVVRQQAGAETARLIEDLMDLCEASSRSNQWWSHTDLQPHIEILDLNQLVWICRAFTAFFHLVNEAERQEIIRINRLAAQKETPQNPRKGSILEAIHHLKQQGLSEDEMQLLVHELDIEPTLTAHPTEVRRGTILFKQNRIAELLERLSKDRLVSQRAMARTIDRIAHEVALLLVTDDVRSDRLRVQDEVNNGIYYQTHSIWEALPRIIDDLSEALSTYFNINDSPPFLRFRSWIGGDRDGNPFVTHDITSQTLDAHRNAALNNYRQSIEALWEELSISSLRVAVPHALMEDIQREAETVALDPEDLHRYRFEPFRLKIAYMLEHLKQFQADPSDSIYSISQFQDDLTLLQKSLSDCGLGALSSYQSLSNLITRSRVFGFHLAALDIRQHSQVNEAVIAELFNLSGVSENYHNLRESEKVSLLEKELANPRPLCSDLEDFSDQTIELLDVFKLMRMVMHKDEQTIGAYIVSMTHSVSDLLEVLLLAKEVGMWRMKNDVVTTPLDVVPLFETIEDLEGAASMMEALYKNALYRRHLRARGDFQEIMLGYSDSNKDGGFWMANWALHKGQEHLSEVGLQNNIKMRFFHGRGGSVGRGGGRANQAIFAIPIQSRSGRMRFTEQGEVISFRYARPFIARRHLEQIVNAVLLTAHDKECDLGCSLPMQALMERIAIQSMQAYRKLIDNPKFWPWYKQLTPIEHIGNLPIASRPVSRVSASGLQFDDLRAIPWVFSWTQTRYNLPGWYGAGTAIEEEIKNDSETLEQLQAMWQRWPFFRTMMENMQLELARTRMEIAQAYSGLSEDCFHDIIAAEFEKIRSAVLKVTGQERLLDNHMAIQQSIVLRNPYTDVLNLIQVELLKRWAVCSEEESIPLRQALFLSINGIAAAMQSTG
;
A
#
# COMPACT_ATOMS: atom_id res chain seq x y z
N MET A 1 -38.45 -22.83 22.16
CA MET A 1 -38.76 -21.93 21.04
C MET A 1 -37.47 -21.75 20.30
N THR A 2 -37.45 -22.22 19.08
CA THR A 2 -36.30 -22.75 18.38
C THR A 2 -35.44 -21.70 17.66
N ASP A 3 -34.15 -21.99 17.60
CA ASP A 3 -33.05 -21.19 16.96
C ASP A 3 -33.24 -20.79 15.48
N LYS A 4 -34.40 -20.98 14.91
CA LYS A 4 -34.76 -20.58 13.53
C LYS A 4 -35.32 -19.15 13.43
N GLU A 5 -35.70 -18.51 14.53
CA GLU A 5 -36.32 -17.16 14.50
C GLU A 5 -35.29 -16.03 14.60
N THR A 6 -34.08 -16.29 15.08
CA THR A 6 -33.01 -15.28 15.19
C THR A 6 -32.25 -15.04 13.87
N ALA A 7 -32.33 -15.93 12.91
CA ALA A 7 -31.72 -15.76 11.58
C ALA A 7 -32.65 -15.11 10.54
N ALA A 8 -33.96 -15.06 10.80
CA ALA A 8 -34.97 -14.54 9.86
C ALA A 8 -35.28 -13.04 10.04
N GLY A 9 -34.72 -12.36 11.06
CA GLY A 9 -35.03 -10.95 11.41
C GLY A 9 -34.23 -9.88 10.68
N MET A 10 -33.20 -10.21 9.91
CA MET A 10 -32.51 -9.24 9.07
C MET A 10 -33.15 -9.16 7.69
N LYS A 11 -34.21 -8.36 7.54
CA LYS A 11 -34.66 -7.91 6.22
C LYS A 11 -33.51 -7.13 5.57
N ARG A 12 -32.78 -7.80 4.67
CA ARG A 12 -31.82 -7.17 3.77
C ARG A 12 -32.58 -6.25 2.81
N THR A 13 -32.75 -5.00 3.16
CA THR A 13 -33.19 -3.98 2.21
C THR A 13 -32.02 -3.74 1.26
N ARG A 14 -32.02 -4.35 0.09
CA ARG A 14 -31.11 -4.09 -1.03
C ARG A 14 -29.59 -4.25 -0.73
N GLY A 15 -29.16 -5.20 0.07
CA GLY A 15 -27.71 -5.49 0.28
C GLY A 15 -26.98 -4.59 1.30
N ILE A 16 -27.58 -3.50 1.74
CA ILE A 16 -27.08 -2.66 2.86
C ILE A 16 -27.71 -3.18 4.16
N THR A 17 -26.90 -3.34 5.21
CA THR A 17 -27.42 -3.77 6.52
C THR A 17 -28.22 -2.67 7.19
N GLU A 18 -29.22 -3.03 7.99
CA GLU A 18 -30.02 -2.05 8.75
C GLU A 18 -29.17 -1.10 9.64
N PRO A 19 -28.12 -1.58 10.34
CA PRO A 19 -27.25 -0.69 11.11
C PRO A 19 -26.47 0.31 10.24
N LEU A 20 -26.02 -0.08 9.06
CA LEU A 20 -25.34 0.83 8.14
C LEU A 20 -26.31 1.87 7.59
N GLN A 21 -27.50 1.45 7.16
CA GLN A 21 -28.54 2.38 6.68
C GLN A 21 -28.89 3.44 7.74
N TYR A 22 -29.09 3.01 8.99
CA TYR A 22 -29.35 3.96 10.09
C TYR A 22 -28.24 5.01 10.24
N LYS A 23 -26.97 4.61 10.13
CA LYS A 23 -25.84 5.54 10.20
C LYS A 23 -25.82 6.50 9.02
N ILE A 24 -26.08 6.02 7.81
CA ILE A 24 -26.13 6.86 6.60
C ILE A 24 -27.27 7.91 6.73
N ASP A 25 -28.45 7.49 7.17
CA ASP A 25 -29.59 8.39 7.37
C ASP A 25 -29.32 9.43 8.47
N LEU A 26 -28.61 9.04 9.54
CA LEU A 26 -28.17 9.96 10.58
C LEU A 26 -27.17 10.99 10.02
N ILE A 27 -26.16 10.54 9.29
CA ILE A 27 -25.16 11.41 8.66
C ILE A 27 -25.82 12.40 7.71
N SER A 28 -26.73 11.94 6.85
CA SER A 28 -27.48 12.80 5.94
C SER A 28 -28.22 13.92 6.69
N ARG A 29 -28.93 13.57 7.78
CA ARG A 29 -29.63 14.55 8.63
C ARG A 29 -28.70 15.56 9.29
N LEU A 30 -27.55 15.11 9.80
CA LEU A 30 -26.58 15.97 10.47
C LEU A 30 -25.90 16.93 9.50
N VAL A 31 -25.51 16.47 8.31
CA VAL A 31 -24.95 17.34 7.26
C VAL A 31 -25.96 18.41 6.88
N ARG A 32 -27.22 18.06 6.61
CA ARG A 32 -28.32 19.03 6.30
C ARG A 32 -28.51 20.03 7.43
N GLN A 33 -28.53 19.57 8.69
CA GLN A 33 -28.69 20.46 9.87
C GLN A 33 -27.55 21.48 9.93
N VAL A 34 -26.32 21.08 9.72
CA VAL A 34 -25.16 21.98 9.78
C VAL A 34 -25.13 22.93 8.59
N VAL A 35 -25.47 22.46 7.39
CA VAL A 35 -25.57 23.27 6.19
C VAL A 35 -26.63 24.40 6.37
N ARG A 36 -27.78 24.10 6.96
CA ARG A 36 -28.82 25.14 7.29
C ARG A 36 -28.27 26.23 8.19
N GLN A 37 -27.35 25.91 9.07
CA GLN A 37 -26.78 26.87 10.02
C GLN A 37 -25.67 27.73 9.42
N GLN A 38 -24.94 27.20 8.41
CA GLN A 38 -23.68 27.79 7.95
C GLN A 38 -23.76 28.38 6.53
N ALA A 39 -24.51 27.77 5.60
CA ALA A 39 -24.46 28.09 4.17
C ALA A 39 -25.46 29.18 3.73
N GLY A 40 -26.30 29.67 4.64
CA GLY A 40 -27.43 30.58 4.29
C GLY A 40 -28.65 29.81 3.76
N ALA A 41 -29.83 30.45 3.85
CA ALA A 41 -31.10 29.76 3.64
C ALA A 41 -31.33 29.27 2.21
N GLU A 42 -30.88 30.00 1.21
CA GLU A 42 -31.05 29.67 -0.21
C GLU A 42 -30.15 28.49 -0.59
N THR A 43 -28.85 28.59 -0.30
CA THR A 43 -27.86 27.53 -0.56
C THR A 43 -28.19 26.25 0.21
N ALA A 44 -28.71 26.40 1.44
CA ALA A 44 -29.12 25.25 2.24
C ALA A 44 -30.29 24.49 1.60
N ARG A 45 -31.31 25.19 1.11
CA ARG A 45 -32.43 24.57 0.39
C ARG A 45 -31.96 23.85 -0.87
N LEU A 46 -31.11 24.50 -1.67
CA LEU A 46 -30.54 23.90 -2.87
C LEU A 46 -29.78 22.57 -2.55
N ILE A 47 -28.94 22.56 -1.52
CA ILE A 47 -28.23 21.38 -1.12
C ILE A 47 -29.19 20.27 -0.64
N GLU A 48 -30.23 20.63 0.11
CA GLU A 48 -31.23 19.68 0.56
C GLU A 48 -31.99 19.05 -0.61
N ASP A 49 -32.45 19.88 -1.56
CA ASP A 49 -33.16 19.42 -2.76
C ASP A 49 -32.28 18.49 -3.59
N LEU A 50 -31.00 18.82 -3.78
CA LEU A 50 -30.03 17.93 -4.45
C LEU A 50 -29.78 16.60 -3.68
N MET A 51 -29.70 16.67 -2.36
CA MET A 51 -29.52 15.43 -1.56
C MET A 51 -30.79 14.56 -1.61
N ASP A 52 -31.99 15.14 -1.60
CA ASP A 52 -33.25 14.41 -1.74
C ASP A 52 -33.35 13.74 -3.10
N LEU A 53 -32.96 14.44 -4.14
CA LEU A 53 -32.91 13.94 -5.50
C LEU A 53 -31.91 12.76 -5.63
N CYS A 54 -30.71 12.89 -5.06
CA CYS A 54 -29.71 11.83 -5.01
C CYS A 54 -30.20 10.59 -4.25
N GLU A 55 -30.88 10.81 -3.12
CA GLU A 55 -31.43 9.73 -2.30
C GLU A 55 -32.55 8.98 -3.03
N ALA A 56 -33.45 9.70 -3.69
CA ALA A 56 -34.51 9.11 -4.50
C ALA A 56 -33.96 8.29 -5.67
N SER A 57 -32.96 8.81 -6.37
CA SER A 57 -32.27 8.11 -7.46
C SER A 57 -31.57 6.82 -6.98
N SER A 58 -30.85 6.88 -5.86
CA SER A 58 -30.21 5.71 -5.27
C SER A 58 -31.20 4.61 -4.89
N ARG A 59 -32.39 4.97 -4.41
CA ARG A 59 -33.46 4.04 -4.02
C ARG A 59 -34.18 3.42 -5.20
N SER A 60 -34.47 4.20 -6.25
CA SER A 60 -35.19 3.72 -7.44
C SER A 60 -34.28 2.99 -8.44
N ASN A 61 -32.98 3.16 -8.34
CA ASN A 61 -31.98 2.76 -9.34
C ASN A 61 -32.30 3.35 -10.73
N GLN A 62 -32.96 4.51 -10.73
CA GLN A 62 -33.22 5.30 -11.94
C GLN A 62 -32.29 6.51 -11.93
N TRP A 63 -31.52 6.62 -12.99
CA TRP A 63 -30.52 7.67 -13.14
C TRP A 63 -31.14 8.81 -13.94
N TRP A 64 -30.92 10.04 -13.50
CA TRP A 64 -31.19 11.20 -14.34
C TRP A 64 -30.13 11.33 -15.43
N SER A 65 -30.53 11.95 -16.55
CA SER A 65 -29.57 12.35 -17.57
C SER A 65 -28.76 13.56 -17.08
N HIS A 66 -27.48 13.65 -17.49
CA HIS A 66 -26.68 14.85 -17.25
C HIS A 66 -27.36 16.10 -17.83
N THR A 67 -28.10 15.98 -18.94
CA THR A 67 -28.86 17.07 -19.56
C THR A 67 -29.94 17.63 -18.70
N ASP A 68 -30.44 16.89 -17.70
CA ASP A 68 -31.48 17.36 -16.79
C ASP A 68 -30.93 18.26 -15.66
N LEU A 69 -29.72 17.92 -15.17
CA LEU A 69 -29.08 18.64 -14.04
C LEU A 69 -28.14 19.76 -14.47
N GLN A 70 -27.46 19.62 -15.60
CA GLN A 70 -26.46 20.58 -16.04
C GLN A 70 -26.95 22.00 -16.14
N PRO A 71 -28.18 22.32 -16.70
CA PRO A 71 -28.70 23.67 -16.74
C PRO A 71 -28.92 24.29 -15.35
N HIS A 72 -29.25 23.48 -14.35
CA HIS A 72 -29.41 23.94 -12.98
C HIS A 72 -28.08 24.28 -12.30
N ILE A 73 -26.99 23.58 -12.68
CA ILE A 73 -25.64 23.82 -12.15
C ILE A 73 -25.02 25.07 -12.81
N GLU A 74 -25.23 25.28 -14.10
CA GLU A 74 -24.65 26.38 -14.86
C GLU A 74 -25.05 27.77 -14.34
N ILE A 75 -26.25 27.91 -13.73
CA ILE A 75 -26.75 29.18 -13.18
C ILE A 75 -26.24 29.50 -11.76
N LEU A 76 -25.58 28.54 -11.09
CA LEU A 76 -25.12 28.72 -9.71
C LEU A 76 -23.87 29.61 -9.64
N ASP A 77 -23.82 30.42 -8.59
CA ASP A 77 -22.61 31.19 -8.30
C ASP A 77 -21.47 30.29 -7.73
N LEU A 78 -20.26 30.83 -7.70
CA LEU A 78 -19.08 30.08 -7.24
C LEU A 78 -19.19 29.65 -5.78
N ASN A 79 -19.78 30.47 -4.91
CA ASN A 79 -19.96 30.16 -3.50
C ASN A 79 -20.96 29.01 -3.30
N GLN A 80 -22.04 28.97 -4.06
CA GLN A 80 -23.00 27.87 -4.07
C GLN A 80 -22.34 26.56 -4.50
N LEU A 81 -21.56 26.61 -5.59
CA LEU A 81 -20.78 25.42 -6.06
C LEU A 81 -19.80 24.90 -5.01
N VAL A 82 -19.08 25.81 -4.34
CA VAL A 82 -18.15 25.46 -3.25
C VAL A 82 -18.88 24.80 -2.07
N TRP A 83 -20.04 25.35 -1.65
CA TRP A 83 -20.82 24.77 -0.55
C TRP A 83 -21.38 23.38 -0.88
N ILE A 84 -21.81 23.13 -2.11
CA ILE A 84 -22.26 21.80 -2.55
C ILE A 84 -21.07 20.84 -2.50
N CYS A 85 -19.91 21.22 -3.05
CA CYS A 85 -18.70 20.40 -2.99
C CYS A 85 -18.34 20.04 -1.55
N ARG A 86 -18.31 21.02 -0.62
CA ARG A 86 -18.00 20.77 0.79
C ARG A 86 -19.01 19.85 1.47
N ALA A 87 -20.30 20.08 1.27
CA ALA A 87 -21.36 19.27 1.87
C ALA A 87 -21.29 17.80 1.40
N PHE A 88 -21.12 17.59 0.10
CA PHE A 88 -21.06 16.25 -0.48
C PHE A 88 -19.75 15.54 -0.13
N THR A 89 -18.64 16.26 -0.10
CA THR A 89 -17.35 15.71 0.35
C THR A 89 -17.42 15.26 1.80
N ALA A 90 -17.94 16.09 2.69
CA ALA A 90 -18.16 15.73 4.09
C ALA A 90 -19.10 14.53 4.24
N PHE A 91 -20.20 14.49 3.47
CA PHE A 91 -21.10 13.35 3.43
C PHE A 91 -20.37 12.06 3.04
N PHE A 92 -19.54 12.07 1.99
CA PHE A 92 -18.77 10.89 1.58
C PHE A 92 -17.73 10.47 2.61
N HIS A 93 -17.03 11.41 3.22
CA HIS A 93 -16.09 11.09 4.29
C HIS A 93 -16.77 10.34 5.45
N LEU A 94 -17.96 10.78 5.82
CA LEU A 94 -18.72 10.19 6.92
C LEU A 94 -19.35 8.84 6.53
N VAL A 95 -19.83 8.70 5.29
CA VAL A 95 -20.32 7.42 4.76
C VAL A 95 -19.21 6.40 4.68
N ASN A 96 -18.02 6.81 4.20
CA ASN A 96 -16.83 5.94 4.18
C ASN A 96 -16.49 5.41 5.58
N GLU A 97 -16.64 6.25 6.59
CA GLU A 97 -16.39 5.84 7.98
C GLU A 97 -17.51 4.94 8.52
N ALA A 98 -18.77 5.19 8.17
CA ALA A 98 -19.88 4.32 8.54
C ALA A 98 -19.75 2.91 7.92
N GLU A 99 -19.30 2.82 6.67
CA GLU A 99 -19.02 1.54 6.00
C GLU A 99 -17.87 0.80 6.69
N ARG A 100 -16.78 1.50 7.06
CA ARG A 100 -15.68 0.90 7.83
C ARG A 100 -16.17 0.34 9.18
N GLN A 101 -17.00 1.11 9.90
CA GLN A 101 -17.58 0.65 11.17
C GLN A 101 -18.46 -0.60 10.97
N GLU A 102 -19.17 -0.68 9.86
CA GLU A 102 -19.98 -1.86 9.55
C GLU A 102 -19.11 -3.08 9.22
N ILE A 103 -18.04 -2.92 8.48
CA ILE A 103 -17.05 -3.98 8.23
C ILE A 103 -16.47 -4.48 9.56
N ILE A 104 -16.09 -3.58 10.47
CA ILE A 104 -15.60 -3.95 11.81
C ILE A 104 -16.66 -4.76 12.57
N ARG A 105 -17.92 -4.30 12.58
CA ARG A 105 -19.02 -4.96 13.26
C ARG A 105 -19.27 -6.37 12.72
N ILE A 106 -19.34 -6.53 11.39
CA ILE A 106 -19.54 -7.83 10.74
C ILE A 106 -18.39 -8.78 11.07
N ASN A 107 -17.15 -8.30 11.00
CA ASN A 107 -15.99 -9.12 11.32
C ASN A 107 -15.93 -9.53 12.80
N ARG A 108 -16.30 -8.64 13.74
CA ARG A 108 -16.41 -8.99 15.17
C ARG A 108 -17.46 -10.08 15.41
N LEU A 109 -18.63 -9.95 14.80
CA LEU A 109 -19.69 -10.96 14.91
C LEU A 109 -19.28 -12.31 14.29
N ALA A 110 -18.51 -12.28 13.20
CA ALA A 110 -17.99 -13.50 12.59
C ALA A 110 -16.92 -14.14 13.50
N ALA A 111 -16.03 -13.36 14.08
CA ALA A 111 -14.99 -13.83 15.00
C ALA A 111 -15.59 -14.46 16.28
N GLN A 112 -16.71 -13.92 16.81
CA GLN A 112 -17.40 -14.51 17.96
C GLN A 112 -17.97 -15.92 17.70
N LYS A 113 -18.19 -16.29 16.45
CA LYS A 113 -18.71 -17.59 16.02
C LYS A 113 -17.61 -18.55 15.57
N GLU A 114 -16.38 -18.08 15.52
CA GLU A 114 -15.24 -18.88 15.11
C GLU A 114 -14.91 -19.94 16.15
N THR A 115 -14.70 -21.16 15.70
CA THR A 115 -14.23 -22.27 16.54
C THR A 115 -13.21 -23.09 15.74
N PRO A 116 -12.37 -23.90 16.41
CA PRO A 116 -11.44 -24.79 15.71
C PRO A 116 -12.11 -25.71 14.68
N GLN A 117 -13.36 -26.14 14.92
CA GLN A 117 -14.10 -27.00 14.00
C GLN A 117 -14.80 -26.24 12.88
N ASN A 118 -15.01 -24.94 13.05
CA ASN A 118 -15.64 -24.06 12.08
C ASN A 118 -14.92 -22.70 12.04
N PRO A 119 -13.71 -22.65 11.48
CA PRO A 119 -12.92 -21.44 11.42
C PRO A 119 -13.57 -20.41 10.47
N ARG A 120 -13.33 -19.14 10.75
CA ARG A 120 -13.85 -18.02 9.98
C ARG A 120 -13.13 -17.92 8.63
N LYS A 121 -13.87 -17.76 7.55
CA LYS A 121 -13.33 -17.60 6.19
C LYS A 121 -12.29 -16.47 6.11
N GLY A 122 -11.11 -16.79 5.59
CA GLY A 122 -9.97 -15.91 5.44
C GLY A 122 -9.29 -15.59 6.77
N SER A 123 -9.44 -16.43 7.83
CA SER A 123 -8.64 -16.37 9.04
C SER A 123 -7.38 -17.23 8.92
N ILE A 124 -6.38 -16.95 9.74
CA ILE A 124 -5.18 -17.80 9.86
C ILE A 124 -5.60 -19.19 10.33
N LEU A 125 -6.54 -19.27 11.26
CA LEU A 125 -7.09 -20.53 11.75
C LEU A 125 -7.68 -21.38 10.62
N GLU A 126 -8.40 -20.75 9.66
CA GLU A 126 -8.93 -21.46 8.47
C GLU A 126 -7.80 -22.04 7.60
N ALA A 127 -6.74 -21.25 7.35
CA ALA A 127 -5.62 -21.71 6.54
C ALA A 127 -4.95 -22.94 7.16
N ILE A 128 -4.61 -22.87 8.44
CA ILE A 128 -3.95 -23.98 9.16
C ILE A 128 -4.87 -25.21 9.25
N HIS A 129 -6.15 -25.00 9.52
CA HIS A 129 -7.16 -26.09 9.50
C HIS A 129 -7.23 -26.78 8.12
N HIS A 130 -7.26 -26.01 7.04
CA HIS A 130 -7.29 -26.53 5.68
C HIS A 130 -6.04 -27.33 5.33
N LEU A 131 -4.85 -26.81 5.65
CA LEU A 131 -3.57 -27.49 5.47
C LEU A 131 -3.52 -28.82 6.24
N LYS A 132 -4.04 -28.86 7.47
CA LYS A 132 -4.17 -30.11 8.25
C LYS A 132 -5.12 -31.10 7.57
N GLN A 133 -6.24 -30.63 7.01
CA GLN A 133 -7.17 -31.49 6.27
C GLN A 133 -6.58 -32.05 4.96
N GLN A 134 -5.67 -31.32 4.34
CA GLN A 134 -4.89 -31.78 3.17
C GLN A 134 -3.82 -32.82 3.54
N GLY A 135 -3.60 -33.06 4.82
CA GLY A 135 -2.72 -34.13 5.31
C GLY A 135 -1.28 -33.72 5.54
N LEU A 136 -0.96 -32.42 5.64
CA LEU A 136 0.40 -32.00 5.98
C LEU A 136 0.85 -32.60 7.32
N SER A 137 2.10 -33.06 7.34
CA SER A 137 2.78 -33.49 8.55
C SER A 137 3.25 -32.28 9.39
N GLU A 138 3.63 -32.52 10.65
CA GLU A 138 4.18 -31.47 11.52
C GLU A 138 5.51 -30.91 10.95
N ASP A 139 6.38 -31.77 10.41
CA ASP A 139 7.66 -31.36 9.83
C ASP A 139 7.48 -30.48 8.59
N GLU A 140 6.56 -30.84 7.68
CA GLU A 140 6.23 -30.02 6.50
C GLU A 140 5.63 -28.68 6.91
N MET A 141 4.76 -28.67 7.92
CA MET A 141 4.18 -27.42 8.42
C MET A 141 5.23 -26.53 9.08
N GLN A 142 6.15 -27.11 9.85
CA GLN A 142 7.25 -26.38 10.47
C GLN A 142 8.17 -25.77 9.41
N LEU A 143 8.49 -26.52 8.36
CA LEU A 143 9.29 -26.02 7.23
C LEU A 143 8.58 -24.85 6.55
N LEU A 144 7.27 -24.99 6.26
CA LEU A 144 6.46 -23.93 5.65
C LEU A 144 6.48 -22.65 6.48
N VAL A 145 6.29 -22.76 7.79
CA VAL A 145 6.30 -21.60 8.70
C VAL A 145 7.68 -20.92 8.76
N HIS A 146 8.77 -21.71 8.72
CA HIS A 146 10.13 -21.16 8.67
C HIS A 146 10.46 -20.46 7.35
N GLU A 147 9.80 -20.83 6.26
CA GLU A 147 9.99 -20.17 4.95
C GLU A 147 9.08 -18.96 4.74
N LEU A 148 8.10 -18.75 5.62
CA LEU A 148 7.23 -17.57 5.51
C LEU A 148 8.03 -16.27 5.65
N ASP A 149 7.82 -15.37 4.68
CA ASP A 149 8.44 -14.05 4.68
C ASP A 149 7.53 -13.05 3.96
N ILE A 150 6.79 -12.27 4.73
CA ILE A 150 5.77 -11.34 4.24
C ILE A 150 6.18 -9.92 4.60
N GLU A 151 6.40 -9.08 3.60
CA GLU A 151 6.91 -7.71 3.78
C GLU A 151 6.01 -6.66 3.09
N PRO A 152 4.96 -6.14 3.77
CA PRO A 152 4.27 -4.95 3.31
C PRO A 152 5.20 -3.74 3.35
N THR A 153 5.28 -2.99 2.25
CA THR A 153 6.15 -1.82 2.10
C THR A 153 5.32 -0.55 1.96
N LEU A 154 5.42 0.35 2.92
CA LEU A 154 4.70 1.63 2.89
C LEU A 154 5.37 2.59 1.91
N THR A 155 4.59 3.19 1.01
CA THR A 155 5.10 4.16 0.04
C THR A 155 4.32 5.46 0.11
N ALA A 156 5.02 6.60 0.06
CA ALA A 156 4.43 7.91 -0.11
C ALA A 156 4.16 8.15 -1.60
N HIS A 157 3.04 7.66 -2.09
CA HIS A 157 2.57 8.08 -3.40
C HIS A 157 1.55 9.22 -3.22
N PRO A 158 1.44 10.15 -4.18
CA PRO A 158 0.61 11.35 -4.04
C PRO A 158 -0.86 11.00 -3.95
N THR A 159 -1.38 10.79 -2.74
CA THR A 159 -2.71 10.20 -2.67
C THR A 159 -3.47 10.46 -1.37
N GLU A 160 -2.82 10.87 -0.29
CA GLU A 160 -3.55 11.33 0.90
C GLU A 160 -3.84 12.83 0.74
N VAL A 161 -4.92 13.11 0.03
CA VAL A 161 -5.42 14.46 -0.21
C VAL A 161 -5.83 15.16 1.08
N ARG A 162 -6.23 14.36 2.09
CA ARG A 162 -6.79 14.89 3.34
C ARG A 162 -5.72 15.42 4.27
N ARG A 163 -5.99 16.58 4.86
CA ARG A 163 -5.17 17.14 5.92
C ARG A 163 -5.23 16.27 7.20
N GLY A 164 -4.16 16.20 7.96
CA GLY A 164 -4.16 15.50 9.25
C GLY A 164 -5.28 15.94 10.20
N THR A 165 -5.67 17.23 10.14
CA THR A 165 -6.81 17.77 10.91
C THR A 165 -8.15 17.19 10.46
N ILE A 166 -8.33 16.91 9.18
CA ILE A 166 -9.53 16.24 8.65
C ILE A 166 -9.56 14.78 9.12
N LEU A 167 -8.45 14.07 9.00
CA LEU A 167 -8.32 12.68 9.49
C LEU A 167 -8.61 12.60 11.00
N PHE A 168 -8.10 13.53 11.78
CA PHE A 168 -8.37 13.60 13.22
C PHE A 168 -9.87 13.73 13.52
N LYS A 169 -10.57 14.65 12.83
CA LYS A 169 -12.03 14.85 12.99
C LYS A 169 -12.81 13.61 12.56
N GLN A 170 -12.42 13.00 11.43
CA GLN A 170 -13.04 11.76 10.96
C GLN A 170 -12.89 10.63 11.97
N ASN A 171 -11.70 10.42 12.54
CA ASN A 171 -11.46 9.41 13.58
C ASN A 171 -12.33 9.67 14.82
N ARG A 172 -12.46 10.93 15.24
CA ARG A 172 -13.30 11.31 16.39
C ARG A 172 -14.79 11.06 16.13
N ILE A 173 -15.28 11.39 14.92
CA ILE A 173 -16.66 11.05 14.51
C ILE A 173 -16.86 9.54 14.48
N ALA A 174 -15.89 8.81 13.98
CA ALA A 174 -15.91 7.36 13.94
C ALA A 174 -16.04 6.72 15.33
N GLU A 175 -15.28 7.20 16.34
CA GLU A 175 -15.41 6.77 17.73
C GLU A 175 -16.81 7.06 18.30
N LEU A 176 -17.36 8.21 17.97
CA LEU A 176 -18.71 8.58 18.40
C LEU A 176 -19.77 7.71 17.71
N LEU A 177 -19.64 7.40 16.42
CA LEU A 177 -20.52 6.48 15.69
C LEU A 177 -20.44 5.04 16.23
N GLU A 178 -19.26 4.58 16.66
CA GLU A 178 -19.11 3.27 17.30
C GLU A 178 -19.88 3.21 18.62
N ARG A 179 -19.91 4.30 19.40
CA ARG A 179 -20.67 4.38 20.66
C ARG A 179 -22.19 4.30 20.44
N LEU A 180 -22.67 4.65 19.25
CA LEU A 180 -24.10 4.54 18.88
C LEU A 180 -24.48 3.14 18.38
N SER A 181 -23.55 2.18 18.33
CA SER A 181 -23.85 0.83 17.93
C SER A 181 -24.92 0.18 18.81
N LYS A 182 -25.92 -0.49 18.20
CA LYS A 182 -27.01 -1.19 18.90
C LYS A 182 -26.54 -2.27 19.87
N ASP A 183 -25.28 -2.73 19.71
CA ASP A 183 -24.71 -3.78 20.56
C ASP A 183 -24.27 -3.27 21.95
N ARG A 184 -24.34 -1.96 22.20
CA ARG A 184 -24.06 -1.35 23.50
C ARG A 184 -25.34 -0.77 24.12
N LEU A 185 -25.66 -1.18 25.34
CA LEU A 185 -26.75 -0.63 26.13
C LEU A 185 -26.45 0.82 26.53
N VAL A 186 -26.94 1.77 25.76
CA VAL A 186 -26.76 3.21 25.98
C VAL A 186 -28.11 3.85 26.31
N SER A 187 -28.15 4.68 27.37
CA SER A 187 -29.38 5.41 27.71
C SER A 187 -29.75 6.42 26.61
N GLN A 188 -31.04 6.71 26.41
CA GLN A 188 -31.51 7.70 25.44
C GLN A 188 -30.81 9.06 25.60
N ARG A 189 -30.56 9.48 26.85
CA ARG A 189 -29.87 10.74 27.14
C ARG A 189 -28.40 10.70 26.72
N ALA A 190 -27.72 9.58 26.89
CA ALA A 190 -26.33 9.41 26.43
C ALA A 190 -26.25 9.36 24.89
N MET A 191 -27.24 8.72 24.23
CA MET A 191 -27.37 8.71 22.79
C MET A 191 -27.58 10.11 22.22
N ALA A 192 -28.49 10.91 22.77
CA ALA A 192 -28.71 12.30 22.35
C ALA A 192 -27.43 13.13 22.46
N ARG A 193 -26.71 13.05 23.60
CA ARG A 193 -25.43 13.75 23.78
C ARG A 193 -24.36 13.31 22.78
N THR A 194 -24.35 12.05 22.38
CA THR A 194 -23.40 11.56 21.37
C THR A 194 -23.75 12.10 20.00
N ILE A 195 -25.03 12.16 19.62
CA ILE A 195 -25.50 12.75 18.37
C ILE A 195 -25.14 14.25 18.31
N ASP A 196 -25.35 15.01 19.39
CA ASP A 196 -24.98 16.43 19.48
C ASP A 196 -23.47 16.64 19.27
N ARG A 197 -22.64 15.73 19.85
CA ARG A 197 -21.18 15.78 19.64
C ARG A 197 -20.80 15.47 18.19
N ILE A 198 -21.46 14.50 17.55
CA ILE A 198 -21.24 14.22 16.14
C ILE A 198 -21.62 15.45 15.29
N ALA A 199 -22.76 16.09 15.56
CA ALA A 199 -23.17 17.32 14.87
C ALA A 199 -22.12 18.43 15.01
N HIS A 200 -21.55 18.60 16.20
CA HIS A 200 -20.48 19.57 16.44
C HIS A 200 -19.21 19.25 15.61
N GLU A 201 -18.76 17.99 15.60
CA GLU A 201 -17.59 17.61 14.80
C GLU A 201 -17.86 17.71 13.29
N VAL A 202 -19.10 17.45 12.83
CA VAL A 202 -19.53 17.67 11.43
C VAL A 202 -19.50 19.16 11.08
N ALA A 203 -19.94 20.04 11.98
CA ALA A 203 -19.85 21.48 11.79
C ALA A 203 -18.39 21.93 11.66
N LEU A 204 -17.53 21.47 12.54
CA LEU A 204 -16.08 21.74 12.45
C LEU A 204 -15.45 21.17 11.18
N LEU A 205 -15.89 20.01 10.72
CA LEU A 205 -15.42 19.41 9.47
C LEU A 205 -15.79 20.28 8.26
N LEU A 206 -17.03 20.74 8.17
CA LEU A 206 -17.53 21.55 7.05
C LEU A 206 -16.87 22.94 6.94
N VAL A 207 -16.39 23.51 8.05
CA VAL A 207 -15.71 24.82 8.05
C VAL A 207 -14.19 24.70 8.04
N THR A 208 -13.65 23.50 8.11
CA THR A 208 -12.20 23.25 7.99
C THR A 208 -11.82 23.20 6.51
N ASP A 209 -10.68 23.80 6.15
CA ASP A 209 -10.17 23.71 4.79
C ASP A 209 -9.70 22.29 4.48
N ASP A 210 -10.30 21.69 3.44
CA ASP A 210 -9.93 20.36 2.94
C ASP A 210 -8.61 20.39 2.18
N VAL A 211 -8.37 21.46 1.43
CA VAL A 211 -7.17 21.63 0.62
C VAL A 211 -6.06 22.31 1.45
N ARG A 212 -4.83 21.83 1.32
CA ARG A 212 -3.66 22.48 1.94
C ARG A 212 -3.29 23.75 1.17
N SER A 213 -2.83 24.77 1.89
CA SER A 213 -2.27 25.97 1.27
C SER A 213 -0.89 25.74 0.66
N ASP A 214 -0.09 24.88 1.30
CA ASP A 214 1.29 24.64 0.95
C ASP A 214 1.51 23.21 0.47
N ARG A 215 2.50 23.04 -0.41
CA ARG A 215 2.92 21.73 -0.89
C ARG A 215 3.49 20.89 0.25
N LEU A 216 3.17 19.60 0.28
CA LEU A 216 3.75 18.65 1.24
C LEU A 216 5.27 18.57 1.07
N ARG A 217 5.97 18.57 2.19
CA ARG A 217 7.39 18.21 2.26
C ARG A 217 7.53 16.71 2.49
N VAL A 218 8.67 16.15 2.09
CA VAL A 218 8.97 14.73 2.33
C VAL A 218 8.83 14.37 3.82
N GLN A 219 9.23 15.27 4.72
CA GLN A 219 9.13 15.08 6.17
C GLN A 219 7.67 14.92 6.66
N ASP A 220 6.73 15.61 6.01
CA ASP A 220 5.29 15.47 6.35
C ASP A 220 4.78 14.06 5.95
N GLU A 221 5.27 13.53 4.83
CA GLU A 221 4.97 12.16 4.38
C GLU A 221 5.59 11.11 5.31
N VAL A 222 6.85 11.31 5.74
CA VAL A 222 7.54 10.47 6.73
C VAL A 222 6.75 10.40 8.04
N ASN A 223 6.35 11.55 8.58
CA ASN A 223 5.55 11.61 9.81
C ASN A 223 4.20 10.89 9.68
N ASN A 224 3.56 10.98 8.51
CA ASN A 224 2.32 10.27 8.23
C ASN A 224 2.54 8.73 8.18
N GLY A 225 3.61 8.27 7.55
CA GLY A 225 3.99 6.85 7.55
C GLY A 225 4.25 6.30 8.96
N ILE A 226 5.05 7.03 9.75
CA ILE A 226 5.36 6.70 11.15
C ILE A 226 4.09 6.62 11.99
N TYR A 227 3.13 7.53 11.77
CA TYR A 227 1.85 7.50 12.49
C TYR A 227 1.13 6.15 12.35
N TYR A 228 1.00 5.61 11.15
CA TYR A 228 0.34 4.31 10.95
C TYR A 228 1.15 3.16 11.53
N GLN A 229 2.47 3.22 11.43
CA GLN A 229 3.36 2.19 11.99
C GLN A 229 3.27 2.14 13.51
N THR A 230 3.31 3.28 14.20
CA THR A 230 3.35 3.37 15.65
C THR A 230 2.00 3.20 16.33
N HIS A 231 0.88 3.47 15.65
CA HIS A 231 -0.46 3.38 16.25
C HIS A 231 -1.18 2.09 15.88
N SER A 232 -1.34 1.82 14.59
CA SER A 232 -2.20 0.70 14.15
C SER A 232 -1.43 -0.59 13.92
N ILE A 233 -0.29 -0.51 13.24
CA ILE A 233 0.52 -1.69 12.90
C ILE A 233 1.20 -2.23 14.16
N TRP A 234 1.74 -1.34 15.01
CA TRP A 234 2.34 -1.67 16.30
C TRP A 234 1.43 -2.50 17.22
N GLU A 235 0.13 -2.17 17.21
CA GLU A 235 -0.86 -2.88 18.03
C GLU A 235 -1.41 -4.14 17.35
N ALA A 236 -1.49 -4.15 16.03
CA ALA A 236 -2.07 -5.27 15.27
C ALA A 236 -1.12 -6.46 15.15
N LEU A 237 0.20 -6.20 15.00
CA LEU A 237 1.17 -7.19 14.57
C LEU A 237 1.41 -8.30 15.60
N PRO A 238 1.55 -8.05 16.93
CA PRO A 238 1.66 -9.14 17.90
C PRO A 238 0.47 -10.10 17.86
N ARG A 239 -0.74 -9.55 17.62
CA ARG A 239 -1.96 -10.36 17.52
C ARG A 239 -1.96 -11.32 16.34
N ILE A 240 -1.36 -10.92 15.21
CA ILE A 240 -1.24 -11.78 14.03
C ILE A 240 -0.28 -12.93 14.30
N ILE A 241 0.81 -12.67 15.03
CA ILE A 241 1.78 -13.70 15.39
C ILE A 241 1.17 -14.66 16.43
N ASP A 242 0.43 -14.12 17.40
CA ASP A 242 -0.33 -14.94 18.38
C ASP A 242 -1.36 -15.82 17.66
N ASP A 243 -2.14 -15.27 16.70
CA ASP A 243 -3.15 -16.01 15.93
C ASP A 243 -2.52 -17.20 15.17
N LEU A 244 -1.32 -17.04 14.58
CA LEU A 244 -0.61 -18.13 13.93
C LEU A 244 -0.12 -19.16 14.94
N SER A 245 0.50 -18.74 16.03
CA SER A 245 1.01 -19.63 17.08
C SER A 245 -0.11 -20.44 17.72
N GLU A 246 -1.27 -19.82 18.00
CA GLU A 246 -2.45 -20.52 18.53
C GLU A 246 -3.01 -21.54 17.53
N ALA A 247 -3.09 -21.19 16.25
CA ALA A 247 -3.55 -22.10 15.23
C ALA A 247 -2.60 -23.29 15.03
N LEU A 248 -1.28 -23.05 15.06
CA LEU A 248 -0.25 -24.09 14.96
C LEU A 248 -0.29 -25.02 16.16
N SER A 249 -0.39 -24.51 17.38
CA SER A 249 -0.51 -25.34 18.58
C SER A 249 -1.78 -26.16 18.60
N THR A 250 -2.88 -25.64 18.04
CA THR A 250 -4.18 -26.30 17.99
C THR A 250 -4.18 -27.53 17.06
N TYR A 251 -3.50 -27.47 15.93
CA TYR A 251 -3.60 -28.53 14.90
C TYR A 251 -2.33 -29.33 14.66
N PHE A 252 -1.13 -28.77 14.96
CA PHE A 252 0.16 -29.36 14.66
C PHE A 252 1.09 -29.52 15.86
N ASN A 253 0.66 -29.10 17.04
CA ASN A 253 1.47 -29.14 18.26
C ASN A 253 2.81 -28.36 18.15
N ILE A 254 2.86 -27.35 17.27
CA ILE A 254 4.01 -26.46 17.06
C ILE A 254 3.79 -25.22 17.90
N ASN A 255 4.76 -24.90 18.78
CA ASN A 255 4.64 -23.83 19.76
C ASN A 255 5.51 -22.59 19.47
N ASP A 256 6.36 -22.65 18.45
CA ASP A 256 7.25 -21.54 18.09
C ASP A 256 7.06 -21.18 16.63
N SER A 257 6.92 -19.86 16.38
CA SER A 257 6.92 -19.32 15.02
C SER A 257 7.92 -18.17 14.93
N PRO A 258 8.80 -18.20 13.92
CA PRO A 258 9.73 -17.09 13.68
C PRO A 258 8.96 -15.82 13.30
N PRO A 259 9.55 -14.62 13.43
CA PRO A 259 8.94 -13.40 12.93
C PRO A 259 8.88 -13.43 11.40
N PHE A 260 7.72 -13.78 10.86
CA PHE A 260 7.48 -13.96 9.42
C PHE A 260 6.88 -12.72 8.74
N LEU A 261 6.47 -11.73 9.52
CA LEU A 261 5.79 -10.52 9.04
C LEU A 261 6.57 -9.29 9.51
N ARG A 262 7.10 -8.52 8.56
CA ARG A 262 7.89 -7.29 8.80
C ARG A 262 7.39 -6.19 7.90
N PHE A 263 7.63 -4.94 8.28
CA PHE A 263 7.28 -3.78 7.47
C PHE A 263 8.52 -3.08 6.93
N ARG A 264 8.41 -2.58 5.70
CA ARG A 264 9.42 -1.71 5.09
C ARG A 264 8.80 -0.36 4.71
N SER A 265 9.65 0.60 4.41
CA SER A 265 9.24 1.94 3.97
C SER A 265 10.07 2.39 2.77
N TRP A 266 9.42 3.13 1.86
CA TRP A 266 10.07 3.90 0.79
C TRP A 266 10.08 5.39 1.09
N ILE A 267 9.31 5.81 2.12
CA ILE A 267 9.09 7.23 2.42
C ILE A 267 10.39 7.82 2.95
N GLY A 268 10.97 8.76 2.20
CA GLY A 268 12.28 9.34 2.49
C GLY A 268 13.49 8.59 1.91
N GLY A 269 13.24 7.45 1.20
CA GLY A 269 14.27 6.66 0.51
C GLY A 269 14.10 6.59 -1.01
N ASP A 270 12.93 6.94 -1.54
CA ASP A 270 12.59 6.90 -2.97
C ASP A 270 13.04 8.19 -3.68
N ARG A 271 14.15 8.12 -4.40
CA ARG A 271 14.74 9.22 -5.15
C ARG A 271 14.32 9.28 -6.61
N ASP A 272 13.75 8.20 -7.14
CA ASP A 272 13.38 8.16 -8.56
C ASP A 272 12.40 9.28 -8.91
N GLY A 273 12.94 10.30 -9.62
CA GLY A 273 12.21 11.48 -10.04
C GLY A 273 11.62 12.32 -8.89
N ASN A 274 12.18 12.25 -7.68
CA ASN A 274 11.86 13.15 -6.56
C ASN A 274 13.13 13.88 -6.10
N PRO A 275 13.42 15.09 -6.61
CA PRO A 275 14.63 15.82 -6.27
C PRO A 275 14.68 16.32 -4.81
N PHE A 276 13.56 16.21 -4.08
CA PHE A 276 13.47 16.61 -2.68
C PHE A 276 13.88 15.49 -1.70
N VAL A 277 14.12 14.28 -2.18
CA VAL A 277 14.65 13.18 -1.36
C VAL A 277 16.17 13.20 -1.47
N THR A 278 16.83 13.99 -0.64
CA THR A 278 18.29 14.10 -0.55
C THR A 278 18.84 13.14 0.50
N HIS A 279 20.19 12.98 0.54
CA HIS A 279 20.86 12.19 1.59
C HIS A 279 20.53 12.71 2.99
N ASP A 280 20.42 14.04 3.18
CA ASP A 280 20.02 14.65 4.44
C ASP A 280 18.60 14.25 4.86
N ILE A 281 17.64 14.28 3.92
CA ILE A 281 16.26 13.85 4.18
C ILE A 281 16.20 12.37 4.52
N THR A 282 17.00 11.54 3.86
CA THR A 282 17.11 10.11 4.21
C THR A 282 17.68 9.91 5.61
N SER A 283 18.72 10.63 5.97
CA SER A 283 19.29 10.60 7.32
C SER A 283 18.25 11.01 8.38
N GLN A 284 17.54 12.14 8.16
CA GLN A 284 16.46 12.60 9.04
C GLN A 284 15.33 11.57 9.15
N THR A 285 15.01 10.87 8.06
CA THR A 285 13.99 9.81 8.05
C THR A 285 14.39 8.64 8.93
N LEU A 286 15.63 8.17 8.80
CA LEU A 286 16.16 7.08 9.63
C LEU A 286 16.15 7.46 11.12
N ASP A 287 16.51 8.69 11.44
CA ASP A 287 16.46 9.24 12.81
C ASP A 287 15.02 9.33 13.33
N ALA A 288 14.08 9.77 12.50
CA ALA A 288 12.66 9.84 12.86
C ALA A 288 12.07 8.44 13.14
N HIS A 289 12.37 7.45 12.31
CA HIS A 289 11.98 6.06 12.51
C HIS A 289 12.53 5.51 13.83
N ARG A 290 13.83 5.67 14.07
CA ARG A 290 14.49 5.24 15.30
C ARG A 290 13.85 5.88 16.54
N ASN A 291 13.69 7.20 16.55
CA ASN A 291 13.11 7.91 17.66
C ASN A 291 11.66 7.48 17.93
N ALA A 292 10.87 7.20 16.89
CA ALA A 292 9.52 6.72 17.03
C ALA A 292 9.46 5.31 17.64
N ALA A 293 10.34 4.39 17.24
CA ALA A 293 10.47 3.07 17.83
C ALA A 293 10.86 3.16 19.32
N LEU A 294 11.90 3.92 19.63
CA LEU A 294 12.39 4.09 21.00
C LEU A 294 11.33 4.71 21.92
N ASN A 295 10.56 5.68 21.45
CA ASN A 295 9.47 6.27 22.22
C ASN A 295 8.38 5.25 22.54
N ASN A 296 8.01 4.39 21.57
CA ASN A 296 7.04 3.33 21.78
C ASN A 296 7.56 2.24 22.73
N TYR A 297 8.85 1.89 22.65
CA TYR A 297 9.47 0.96 23.61
C TYR A 297 9.49 1.55 25.00
N ARG A 298 9.90 2.80 25.16
CA ARG A 298 9.90 3.47 26.48
C ARG A 298 8.53 3.46 27.11
N GLN A 299 7.48 3.85 26.40
CA GLN A 299 6.10 3.81 26.89
C GLN A 299 5.68 2.38 27.30
N SER A 300 6.05 1.38 26.50
CA SER A 300 5.72 -0.02 26.81
C SER A 300 6.46 -0.54 28.04
N ILE A 301 7.73 -0.14 28.22
CA ILE A 301 8.55 -0.52 29.37
C ILE A 301 8.12 0.23 30.63
N GLU A 302 7.75 1.50 30.53
CA GLU A 302 7.19 2.28 31.64
C GLU A 302 5.88 1.61 32.15
N ALA A 303 5.02 1.15 31.25
CA ALA A 303 3.84 0.39 31.62
C ALA A 303 4.22 -0.95 32.31
N LEU A 304 5.21 -1.66 31.78
CA LEU A 304 5.69 -2.91 32.36
C LEU A 304 6.34 -2.70 33.73
N TRP A 305 7.01 -1.57 33.94
CA TRP A 305 7.58 -1.19 35.22
C TRP A 305 6.51 -1.03 36.33
N GLU A 306 5.35 -0.45 36.00
CA GLU A 306 4.21 -0.35 36.92
C GLU A 306 3.63 -1.74 37.26
N GLU A 307 3.61 -2.66 36.28
CA GLU A 307 3.02 -3.98 36.44
C GLU A 307 3.92 -4.95 37.23
N LEU A 308 5.26 -4.89 37.07
CA LEU A 308 6.20 -5.86 37.63
C LEU A 308 6.79 -5.42 39.01
N SER A 309 5.98 -4.91 39.91
CA SER A 309 6.35 -4.56 41.29
C SER A 309 6.52 -5.78 42.18
N ILE A 310 7.32 -6.76 41.73
CA ILE A 310 7.50 -8.04 42.42
C ILE A 310 8.58 -7.91 43.49
N SER A 311 8.19 -8.19 44.75
CA SER A 311 9.09 -8.07 45.91
C SER A 311 9.91 -9.34 46.16
N SER A 312 11.23 -9.20 46.27
CA SER A 312 12.17 -10.26 46.65
C SER A 312 11.95 -10.78 48.10
N LEU A 313 11.18 -10.05 48.93
CA LEU A 313 10.77 -10.52 50.24
C LEU A 313 9.59 -11.52 50.18
N ARG A 314 8.93 -11.65 49.03
CA ARG A 314 7.75 -12.50 48.84
C ARG A 314 8.02 -13.67 47.89
N VAL A 315 8.92 -13.49 46.94
CA VAL A 315 9.24 -14.47 45.92
C VAL A 315 10.76 -14.65 45.85
N ALA A 316 11.24 -15.88 45.70
CA ALA A 316 12.64 -16.15 45.47
C ALA A 316 13.02 -15.70 44.04
N VAL A 317 13.85 -14.69 43.96
CA VAL A 317 14.28 -14.11 42.67
C VAL A 317 15.45 -14.92 42.15
N PRO A 318 15.49 -15.27 40.81
CA PRO A 318 16.56 -16.01 40.19
C PRO A 318 17.90 -15.28 40.29
N HIS A 319 18.97 -16.05 40.51
CA HIS A 319 20.35 -15.54 40.63
C HIS A 319 20.78 -14.80 39.38
N ALA A 320 20.39 -15.29 38.19
CA ALA A 320 20.71 -14.67 36.90
C ALA A 320 20.22 -13.22 36.79
N LEU A 321 19.00 -12.90 37.30
CA LEU A 321 18.49 -11.53 37.31
C LEU A 321 19.28 -10.65 38.29
N MET A 322 19.65 -11.17 39.44
CA MET A 322 20.42 -10.42 40.42
C MET A 322 21.87 -10.15 39.96
N GLU A 323 22.52 -11.13 39.34
CA GLU A 323 23.86 -10.94 38.75
C GLU A 323 23.84 -9.92 37.59
N ASP A 324 22.77 -9.93 36.82
CA ASP A 324 22.63 -9.00 35.70
C ASP A 324 22.43 -7.56 36.23
N ILE A 325 21.58 -7.35 37.23
CA ILE A 325 21.41 -6.05 37.90
C ILE A 325 22.73 -5.56 38.50
N GLN A 326 23.57 -6.45 39.04
CA GLN A 326 24.88 -6.07 39.58
C GLN A 326 25.84 -5.59 38.46
N ARG A 327 25.85 -6.28 37.31
CA ARG A 327 26.64 -5.86 36.16
C ARG A 327 26.20 -4.51 35.60
N GLU A 328 24.88 -4.31 35.52
CA GLU A 328 24.30 -3.01 35.07
C GLU A 328 24.74 -1.86 36.00
N ALA A 329 24.74 -2.09 37.30
CA ALA A 329 25.14 -1.08 38.30
C ALA A 329 26.62 -0.64 38.17
N GLU A 330 27.48 -1.45 37.49
CA GLU A 330 28.87 -1.12 37.23
C GLU A 330 29.00 -0.17 36.01
N THR A 331 28.03 -0.17 35.11
CA THR A 331 28.10 0.52 33.83
C THR A 331 27.15 1.71 33.75
N VAL A 332 25.99 1.65 34.43
CA VAL A 332 24.93 2.66 34.37
C VAL A 332 24.58 3.16 35.76
N ALA A 333 24.58 4.46 35.96
CA ALA A 333 24.18 5.08 37.21
C ALA A 333 22.67 5.37 37.21
N LEU A 334 21.92 4.79 38.16
CA LEU A 334 20.55 5.18 38.45
C LEU A 334 20.50 6.20 39.61
N ASP A 335 19.39 6.90 39.73
CA ASP A 335 19.16 7.79 40.84
C ASP A 335 19.27 7.02 42.19
N PRO A 336 20.10 7.49 43.16
CA PRO A 336 20.25 6.85 44.47
C PRO A 336 18.93 6.71 45.24
N GLU A 337 17.97 7.62 45.04
CA GLU A 337 16.64 7.50 45.66
C GLU A 337 15.87 6.31 45.07
N ASP A 338 15.91 6.10 43.77
CA ASP A 338 15.24 4.98 43.12
C ASP A 338 15.88 3.65 43.46
N LEU A 339 17.21 3.57 43.55
CA LEU A 339 17.93 2.39 44.04
C LEU A 339 17.54 2.04 45.45
N HIS A 340 17.39 3.03 46.36
CA HIS A 340 16.94 2.80 47.71
C HIS A 340 15.47 2.39 47.82
N ARG A 341 14.61 3.06 47.04
CA ARG A 341 13.16 2.83 47.02
C ARG A 341 12.82 1.43 46.54
N TYR A 342 13.45 1.00 45.41
CA TYR A 342 13.15 -0.27 44.73
C TYR A 342 14.10 -1.41 45.08
N ARG A 343 14.95 -1.28 46.13
CA ARG A 343 15.94 -2.29 46.51
C ARG A 343 15.42 -3.69 46.73
N PHE A 344 14.12 -3.86 46.99
CA PHE A 344 13.44 -5.13 47.14
C PHE A 344 12.61 -5.52 45.93
N GLU A 345 12.64 -4.77 44.85
CA GLU A 345 11.88 -4.96 43.63
C GLU A 345 12.81 -5.13 42.39
N PRO A 346 13.52 -6.27 42.27
CA PRO A 346 14.57 -6.44 41.29
C PRO A 346 14.08 -6.37 39.86
N PHE A 347 12.85 -6.76 39.56
CA PHE A 347 12.27 -6.60 38.22
C PHE A 347 12.16 -5.12 37.84
N ARG A 348 11.69 -4.26 38.75
CA ARG A 348 11.65 -2.82 38.53
C ARG A 348 13.05 -2.20 38.36
N LEU A 349 14.03 -2.65 39.12
CA LEU A 349 15.42 -2.20 38.98
C LEU A 349 15.97 -2.55 37.61
N LYS A 350 15.77 -3.79 37.14
CA LYS A 350 16.21 -4.17 35.78
C LYS A 350 15.55 -3.30 34.70
N ILE A 351 14.24 -3.08 34.81
CA ILE A 351 13.51 -2.21 33.91
C ILE A 351 14.02 -0.76 33.95
N ALA A 352 14.39 -0.24 35.12
CA ALA A 352 14.99 1.09 35.26
C ALA A 352 16.31 1.21 34.51
N TYR A 353 17.18 0.19 34.58
CA TYR A 353 18.41 0.14 33.78
C TYR A 353 18.11 0.11 32.29
N MET A 354 17.15 -0.72 31.85
CA MET A 354 16.73 -0.76 30.44
C MET A 354 16.23 0.62 29.95
N LEU A 355 15.46 1.34 30.78
CA LEU A 355 14.99 2.69 30.45
C LEU A 355 16.15 3.68 30.31
N GLU A 356 17.14 3.59 31.19
CA GLU A 356 18.32 4.46 31.12
C GLU A 356 19.17 4.17 29.88
N HIS A 357 19.38 2.88 29.55
CA HIS A 357 20.05 2.50 28.30
C HIS A 357 19.34 3.04 27.05
N LEU A 358 17.99 2.94 26.99
CA LEU A 358 17.23 3.49 25.86
C LEU A 358 17.35 5.02 25.77
N LYS A 359 17.43 5.74 26.89
CA LYS A 359 17.67 7.19 26.92
C LYS A 359 19.06 7.52 26.38
N GLN A 360 20.10 6.81 26.86
CA GLN A 360 21.48 7.01 26.40
C GLN A 360 21.60 6.72 24.91
N PHE A 361 21.03 5.60 24.41
CA PHE A 361 20.99 5.29 23.01
C PHE A 361 20.24 6.34 22.18
N GLN A 362 19.16 6.91 22.72
CA GLN A 362 18.41 7.98 22.03
C GLN A 362 19.22 9.28 21.96
N ALA A 363 19.97 9.59 23.00
CA ALA A 363 20.79 10.80 23.05
C ALA A 363 22.01 10.73 22.12
N ASP A 364 22.72 9.60 22.12
CA ASP A 364 23.85 9.35 21.23
C ASP A 364 23.90 7.89 20.75
N PRO A 365 23.26 7.60 19.61
CA PRO A 365 23.29 6.26 19.03
C PRO A 365 24.68 5.83 18.55
N SER A 366 25.62 6.80 18.38
CA SER A 366 26.94 6.51 17.86
C SER A 366 27.93 6.00 18.91
N ASP A 367 27.76 6.41 20.15
CA ASP A 367 28.63 6.04 21.27
C ASP A 367 27.99 4.96 22.17
N SER A 368 26.69 4.69 22.01
CA SER A 368 25.99 3.68 22.82
C SER A 368 26.39 2.26 22.46
N ILE A 369 26.71 1.48 23.49
CA ILE A 369 26.97 0.04 23.38
C ILE A 369 25.66 -0.75 23.31
N TYR A 370 24.54 -0.18 23.81
CA TYR A 370 23.25 -0.84 23.88
C TYR A 370 22.65 -1.07 22.49
N SER A 371 22.36 -2.32 22.19
CA SER A 371 21.86 -2.76 20.88
C SER A 371 20.45 -3.36 20.99
N ILE A 372 19.79 -3.54 19.86
CA ILE A 372 18.51 -4.27 19.81
C ILE A 372 18.64 -5.72 20.34
N SER A 373 19.77 -6.37 20.11
CA SER A 373 20.02 -7.73 20.64
C SER A 373 20.08 -7.71 22.17
N GLN A 374 20.80 -6.77 22.77
CA GLN A 374 20.85 -6.63 24.24
C GLN A 374 19.49 -6.33 24.82
N PHE A 375 18.70 -5.45 24.18
CA PHE A 375 17.34 -5.17 24.58
C PHE A 375 16.44 -6.43 24.55
N GLN A 376 16.58 -7.27 23.53
CA GLN A 376 15.87 -8.56 23.39
C GLN A 376 16.33 -9.57 24.44
N ASP A 377 17.61 -9.61 24.76
CA ASP A 377 18.18 -10.46 25.81
C ASP A 377 17.63 -10.06 27.18
N ASP A 378 17.56 -8.77 27.47
CA ASP A 378 16.97 -8.22 28.70
C ASP A 378 15.49 -8.61 28.87
N LEU A 379 14.69 -8.47 27.81
CA LEU A 379 13.29 -8.87 27.82
C LEU A 379 13.13 -10.38 28.02
N THR A 380 14.00 -11.17 27.42
CA THR A 380 14.04 -12.63 27.55
C THR A 380 14.45 -13.04 28.98
N LEU A 381 15.41 -12.33 29.58
CA LEU A 381 15.81 -12.53 30.97
C LEU A 381 14.62 -12.26 31.94
N LEU A 382 13.90 -11.17 31.71
CA LEU A 382 12.69 -10.86 32.49
C LEU A 382 11.64 -11.98 32.37
N GLN A 383 11.37 -12.44 31.14
CA GLN A 383 10.41 -13.52 30.87
C GLN A 383 10.81 -14.83 31.56
N LYS A 384 12.08 -15.24 31.44
CA LYS A 384 12.63 -16.43 32.08
C LYS A 384 12.59 -16.30 33.59
N SER A 385 12.99 -15.16 34.14
CA SER A 385 13.00 -14.91 35.59
C SER A 385 11.60 -14.97 36.19
N LEU A 386 10.55 -14.50 35.50
CA LEU A 386 9.16 -14.68 35.93
C LEU A 386 8.77 -16.17 36.00
N SER A 387 9.18 -16.96 35.02
CA SER A 387 8.92 -18.39 34.99
C SER A 387 9.62 -19.09 36.13
N ASP A 388 10.90 -18.80 36.36
CA ASP A 388 11.72 -19.41 37.41
C ASP A 388 11.26 -19.03 38.83
N CYS A 389 10.60 -17.89 38.99
CA CYS A 389 9.94 -17.48 40.23
C CYS A 389 8.65 -18.27 40.58
N GLY A 390 8.25 -19.24 39.75
CA GLY A 390 6.95 -19.92 39.86
C GLY A 390 5.77 -19.10 39.38
N LEU A 391 6.04 -17.99 38.69
CA LEU A 391 5.03 -17.12 38.05
C LEU A 391 4.90 -17.47 36.55
N GLY A 392 5.02 -18.73 36.18
CA GLY A 392 5.03 -19.19 34.78
C GLY A 392 3.80 -18.76 33.98
N ALA A 393 2.64 -18.61 34.61
CA ALA A 393 1.47 -18.02 33.95
C ALA A 393 1.67 -16.55 33.59
N LEU A 394 2.55 -15.82 34.30
CA LEU A 394 2.90 -14.42 34.00
C LEU A 394 4.05 -14.32 33.00
N SER A 395 4.82 -15.36 32.75
CA SER A 395 5.89 -15.35 31.73
C SER A 395 5.34 -15.23 30.32
N SER A 396 4.10 -15.69 30.10
CA SER A 396 3.34 -15.46 28.86
C SER A 396 2.43 -14.22 28.97
N TYR A 397 2.64 -13.37 29.97
CA TYR A 397 1.87 -12.15 30.16
C TYR A 397 1.91 -11.27 28.91
N GLN A 398 0.73 -10.89 28.46
CA GLN A 398 0.54 -10.33 27.11
C GLN A 398 1.39 -9.06 26.85
N SER A 399 1.58 -8.21 27.88
CA SER A 399 2.39 -6.99 27.73
C SER A 399 3.85 -7.29 27.44
N LEU A 400 4.48 -8.21 28.18
CA LEU A 400 5.88 -8.61 27.99
C LEU A 400 6.06 -9.42 26.69
N SER A 401 5.16 -10.37 26.42
CA SER A 401 5.18 -11.18 25.20
C SER A 401 5.02 -10.30 23.95
N ASN A 402 4.08 -9.36 23.97
CA ASN A 402 3.91 -8.39 22.90
C ASN A 402 5.16 -7.53 22.70
N LEU A 403 5.83 -7.13 23.78
CA LEU A 403 7.04 -6.32 23.70
C LEU A 403 8.21 -7.09 23.10
N ILE A 404 8.37 -8.38 23.46
CA ILE A 404 9.34 -9.28 22.84
C ILE A 404 9.06 -9.43 21.34
N THR A 405 7.81 -9.67 20.98
CA THR A 405 7.41 -9.78 19.56
C THR A 405 7.69 -8.48 18.81
N ARG A 406 7.33 -7.33 19.38
CA ARG A 406 7.58 -6.01 18.78
C ARG A 406 9.08 -5.77 18.57
N SER A 407 9.92 -6.11 19.57
CA SER A 407 11.37 -5.93 19.46
C SER A 407 11.99 -6.76 18.33
N ARG A 408 11.48 -7.98 18.10
CA ARG A 408 11.93 -8.86 17.03
C ARG A 408 11.51 -8.38 15.64
N VAL A 409 10.36 -7.71 15.52
CA VAL A 409 9.80 -7.28 14.24
C VAL A 409 10.24 -5.88 13.85
N PHE A 410 10.18 -4.93 14.80
CA PHE A 410 10.42 -3.51 14.51
C PHE A 410 11.88 -3.09 14.74
N GLY A 411 12.66 -3.87 15.46
CA GLY A 411 14.00 -3.46 15.84
C GLY A 411 14.03 -2.08 16.49
N PHE A 412 15.16 -1.40 16.45
CA PHE A 412 15.24 0.03 16.77
C PHE A 412 14.99 0.93 15.55
N HIS A 413 14.88 0.34 14.35
CA HIS A 413 14.68 1.03 13.08
C HIS A 413 13.20 1.21 12.68
N LEU A 414 12.24 0.69 13.44
CA LEU A 414 10.79 0.71 13.21
C LEU A 414 10.36 -0.01 11.91
N ALA A 415 10.94 0.35 10.80
CA ALA A 415 10.78 -0.29 9.50
C ALA A 415 12.04 -0.07 8.66
N ALA A 416 12.53 -1.12 8.03
CA ALA A 416 13.68 -1.01 7.13
C ALA A 416 13.37 -0.06 5.98
N LEU A 417 14.29 0.88 5.71
CA LEU A 417 14.14 1.86 4.65
C LEU A 417 14.79 1.34 3.36
N ASP A 418 14.01 1.26 2.27
CA ASP A 418 14.57 1.00 0.96
C ASP A 418 15.08 2.29 0.33
N ILE A 419 16.14 2.15 -0.43
CA ILE A 419 16.67 3.21 -1.27
C ILE A 419 16.34 2.88 -2.72
N ARG A 420 15.62 3.76 -3.42
CA ARG A 420 15.30 3.58 -4.85
C ARG A 420 15.90 4.71 -5.68
N GLN A 421 16.56 4.34 -6.78
CA GLN A 421 17.15 5.28 -7.73
C GLN A 421 16.98 4.79 -9.17
N HIS A 422 16.91 5.71 -10.10
CA HIS A 422 16.83 5.45 -11.53
C HIS A 422 18.18 4.92 -12.08
N SER A 423 18.16 3.89 -12.94
CA SER A 423 19.37 3.29 -13.55
C SER A 423 20.26 4.32 -14.24
N GLN A 424 19.68 5.26 -14.98
CA GLN A 424 20.42 6.32 -15.66
C GLN A 424 21.21 7.24 -14.72
N VAL A 425 20.75 7.43 -13.48
CA VAL A 425 21.49 8.22 -12.48
C VAL A 425 22.73 7.45 -12.03
N ASN A 426 22.58 6.13 -11.80
CA ASN A 426 23.71 5.27 -11.43
C ASN A 426 24.75 5.23 -12.57
N GLU A 427 24.29 5.04 -13.83
CA GLU A 427 25.12 5.05 -15.02
C GLU A 427 25.88 6.38 -15.17
N ALA A 428 25.21 7.52 -14.96
CA ALA A 428 25.84 8.85 -15.08
C ALA A 428 26.95 9.02 -14.06
N VAL A 429 26.74 8.60 -12.82
CA VAL A 429 27.76 8.67 -11.75
C VAL A 429 28.93 7.74 -12.07
N ILE A 430 28.70 6.51 -12.52
CA ILE A 430 29.76 5.61 -12.93
C ILE A 430 30.56 6.18 -14.10
N ALA A 431 29.90 6.78 -15.09
CA ALA A 431 30.56 7.43 -16.22
C ALA A 431 31.51 8.56 -15.75
N GLU A 432 31.06 9.40 -14.82
CA GLU A 432 31.91 10.46 -14.24
C GLU A 432 33.10 9.86 -13.47
N LEU A 433 32.89 8.85 -12.63
CA LEU A 433 33.97 8.14 -11.90
C LEU A 433 34.99 7.55 -12.88
N PHE A 434 34.56 6.92 -13.95
CA PHE A 434 35.44 6.33 -14.97
C PHE A 434 36.20 7.38 -15.75
N ASN A 435 35.58 8.52 -16.06
CA ASN A 435 36.25 9.61 -16.77
C ASN A 435 37.35 10.22 -15.89
N LEU A 436 37.04 10.55 -14.64
CA LEU A 436 37.99 11.16 -13.73
C LEU A 436 39.13 10.23 -13.34
N SER A 437 38.89 8.94 -13.22
CA SER A 437 39.93 7.92 -12.95
C SER A 437 40.74 7.49 -14.18
N GLY A 438 40.39 7.99 -15.36
CA GLY A 438 41.04 7.61 -16.63
C GLY A 438 40.73 6.16 -17.10
N VAL A 439 39.64 5.57 -16.59
CA VAL A 439 39.21 4.21 -16.97
C VAL A 439 38.48 4.23 -18.31
N SER A 440 37.57 5.21 -18.52
CA SER A 440 36.84 5.39 -19.78
C SER A 440 36.30 6.82 -19.89
N GLU A 441 36.56 7.48 -21.03
CA GLU A 441 36.03 8.82 -21.31
C GLU A 441 34.59 8.82 -21.88
N ASN A 442 34.09 7.65 -22.32
CA ASN A 442 32.86 7.55 -23.09
C ASN A 442 32.00 6.34 -22.70
N TYR A 443 31.82 6.12 -21.39
CA TYR A 443 31.12 4.97 -20.84
C TYR A 443 29.68 4.81 -21.36
N HIS A 444 28.93 5.90 -21.46
CA HIS A 444 27.53 5.90 -21.93
C HIS A 444 27.35 5.29 -23.33
N ASN A 445 28.31 5.46 -24.20
CA ASN A 445 28.20 4.99 -25.59
C ASN A 445 28.80 3.59 -25.81
N LEU A 446 29.27 2.94 -24.77
CA LEU A 446 29.78 1.56 -24.84
C LEU A 446 28.61 0.58 -25.07
N ARG A 447 28.87 -0.49 -25.82
CA ARG A 447 27.93 -1.60 -25.92
C ARG A 447 27.82 -2.31 -24.57
N GLU A 448 26.69 -2.93 -24.30
CA GLU A 448 26.43 -3.63 -23.03
C GLU A 448 27.56 -4.60 -22.63
N SER A 449 28.03 -5.42 -23.56
CA SER A 449 29.15 -6.35 -23.31
C SER A 449 30.45 -5.65 -22.91
N GLU A 450 30.69 -4.44 -23.40
CA GLU A 450 31.85 -3.62 -23.07
C GLU A 450 31.70 -2.98 -21.70
N LYS A 451 30.48 -2.47 -21.37
CA LYS A 451 30.15 -1.98 -20.03
C LYS A 451 30.33 -3.06 -18.98
N VAL A 452 29.76 -4.25 -19.20
CA VAL A 452 29.87 -5.38 -18.27
C VAL A 452 31.34 -5.77 -18.04
N SER A 453 32.13 -5.93 -19.12
CA SER A 453 33.55 -6.29 -19.02
C SER A 453 34.38 -5.26 -18.24
N LEU A 454 34.07 -3.97 -18.41
CA LEU A 454 34.74 -2.88 -17.71
C LEU A 454 34.36 -2.86 -16.24
N LEU A 455 33.06 -3.02 -15.91
CA LEU A 455 32.56 -3.11 -14.54
C LEU A 455 33.16 -4.32 -13.81
N GLU A 456 33.20 -5.49 -14.45
CA GLU A 456 33.84 -6.70 -13.88
C GLU A 456 35.31 -6.47 -13.52
N LYS A 457 36.05 -5.81 -14.40
CA LYS A 457 37.44 -5.47 -14.18
C LYS A 457 37.62 -4.55 -12.98
N GLU A 458 36.79 -3.52 -12.85
CA GLU A 458 36.90 -2.56 -11.75
C GLU A 458 36.32 -3.12 -10.43
N LEU A 459 35.32 -3.96 -10.46
CA LEU A 459 34.85 -4.70 -9.29
C LEU A 459 35.91 -5.65 -8.73
N ALA A 460 36.68 -6.30 -9.62
CA ALA A 460 37.81 -7.18 -9.22
C ALA A 460 39.02 -6.38 -8.71
N ASN A 461 39.13 -5.11 -9.03
CA ASN A 461 40.22 -4.24 -8.61
C ASN A 461 39.99 -3.74 -7.18
N PRO A 462 40.88 -4.05 -6.18
CA PRO A 462 40.62 -3.64 -4.78
C PRO A 462 40.82 -2.15 -4.53
N ARG A 463 41.35 -1.40 -5.50
CA ARG A 463 41.57 0.03 -5.35
C ARG A 463 40.26 0.82 -5.58
N PRO A 464 40.03 1.92 -4.84
CA PRO A 464 38.97 2.84 -5.19
C PRO A 464 39.31 3.54 -6.53
N LEU A 465 38.28 3.97 -7.25
CA LEU A 465 38.43 4.72 -8.50
C LEU A 465 38.94 6.14 -8.24
N CYS A 466 38.38 6.81 -7.26
CA CYS A 466 38.70 8.20 -6.92
C CYS A 466 38.86 8.36 -5.41
N SER A 467 39.79 9.21 -5.01
CA SER A 467 40.08 9.53 -3.60
C SER A 467 39.66 10.94 -3.22
N ASP A 468 39.44 11.84 -4.18
CA ASP A 468 39.10 13.24 -3.98
C ASP A 468 37.70 13.54 -4.53
N LEU A 469 36.91 14.29 -3.76
CA LEU A 469 35.50 14.61 -4.08
C LEU A 469 35.33 16.01 -4.65
N GLU A 470 36.39 16.82 -4.70
CA GLU A 470 36.30 18.23 -5.11
C GLU A 470 35.99 18.40 -6.61
N ASP A 471 36.34 17.41 -7.43
CA ASP A 471 36.13 17.43 -8.89
C ASP A 471 34.81 16.78 -9.34
N PHE A 472 33.97 16.32 -8.41
CA PHE A 472 32.71 15.64 -8.76
C PHE A 472 31.55 16.64 -8.93
N SER A 473 30.62 16.28 -9.80
CA SER A 473 29.32 16.95 -9.90
C SER A 473 28.49 16.80 -8.62
N ASP A 474 27.57 17.76 -8.39
CA ASP A 474 26.63 17.71 -7.26
C ASP A 474 25.84 16.39 -7.23
N GLN A 475 25.47 15.85 -8.40
CA GLN A 475 24.76 14.58 -8.51
C GLN A 475 25.59 13.40 -8.02
N THR A 476 26.87 13.38 -8.37
CA THR A 476 27.80 12.30 -7.96
C THR A 476 28.08 12.38 -6.46
N ILE A 477 28.31 13.58 -5.93
CA ILE A 477 28.48 13.78 -4.49
C ILE A 477 27.24 13.29 -3.73
N GLU A 478 26.06 13.73 -4.14
CA GLU A 478 24.80 13.35 -3.50
C GLU A 478 24.59 11.83 -3.48
N LEU A 479 24.83 11.12 -4.60
CA LEU A 479 24.65 9.68 -4.66
C LEU A 479 25.70 8.94 -3.80
N LEU A 480 26.97 9.35 -3.85
CA LEU A 480 28.02 8.77 -3.02
C LEU A 480 27.75 8.99 -1.52
N ASP A 481 27.22 10.14 -1.14
CA ASP A 481 26.85 10.43 0.26
C ASP A 481 25.68 9.56 0.73
N VAL A 482 24.74 9.23 -0.15
CA VAL A 482 23.72 8.20 0.13
C VAL A 482 24.36 6.84 0.43
N PHE A 483 25.29 6.37 -0.40
CA PHE A 483 25.97 5.11 -0.17
C PHE A 483 26.84 5.12 1.11
N LYS A 484 27.48 6.25 1.43
CA LYS A 484 28.21 6.42 2.70
C LYS A 484 27.27 6.36 3.90
N LEU A 485 26.09 7.02 3.81
CA LEU A 485 25.05 6.96 4.84
C LEU A 485 24.56 5.52 5.05
N MET A 486 24.24 4.80 3.95
CA MET A 486 23.85 3.39 4.01
C MET A 486 24.92 2.54 4.72
N ARG A 487 26.19 2.69 4.33
CA ARG A 487 27.30 1.99 5.00
C ARG A 487 27.35 2.26 6.50
N MET A 488 27.21 3.52 6.89
CA MET A 488 27.30 3.95 8.29
C MET A 488 26.18 3.31 9.13
N VAL A 489 24.93 3.33 8.65
CA VAL A 489 23.80 2.80 9.41
C VAL A 489 23.75 1.29 9.40
N MET A 490 24.08 0.64 8.28
CA MET A 490 24.12 -0.82 8.18
C MET A 490 25.29 -1.45 8.97
N HIS A 491 26.36 -0.69 9.23
CA HIS A 491 27.43 -1.17 10.10
C HIS A 491 26.98 -1.36 11.56
N LYS A 492 25.97 -0.59 11.98
CA LYS A 492 25.38 -0.66 13.34
C LYS A 492 24.22 -1.65 13.41
N ASP A 493 23.33 -1.62 12.43
CA ASP A 493 22.18 -2.51 12.30
C ASP A 493 21.91 -2.74 10.81
N GLU A 494 22.26 -3.93 10.33
CA GLU A 494 22.07 -4.32 8.92
C GLU A 494 20.61 -4.26 8.49
N GLN A 495 19.65 -4.36 9.42
CA GLN A 495 18.22 -4.35 9.13
C GLN A 495 17.67 -2.93 8.90
N THR A 496 18.43 -1.89 9.19
CA THR A 496 18.00 -0.48 9.03
C THR A 496 17.71 -0.13 7.57
N ILE A 497 18.54 -0.63 6.64
CA ILE A 497 18.33 -0.50 5.19
C ILE A 497 17.79 -1.83 4.66
N GLY A 498 16.69 -1.76 3.90
CA GLY A 498 16.07 -2.95 3.34
C GLY A 498 16.78 -3.45 2.09
N ALA A 499 16.76 -2.65 1.03
CA ALA A 499 17.39 -2.97 -0.24
C ALA A 499 17.70 -1.69 -1.03
N TYR A 500 18.57 -1.81 -2.04
CA TYR A 500 18.74 -0.81 -3.09
C TYR A 500 17.98 -1.24 -4.33
N ILE A 501 16.98 -0.46 -4.73
CA ILE A 501 16.07 -0.77 -5.85
C ILE A 501 16.50 0.07 -7.04
N VAL A 502 16.74 -0.59 -8.16
CA VAL A 502 17.11 0.03 -9.43
C VAL A 502 15.86 0.13 -10.29
N SER A 503 15.27 1.34 -10.40
CA SER A 503 14.13 1.56 -11.30
C SER A 503 14.59 1.65 -12.76
N MET A 504 13.71 1.29 -13.69
CA MET A 504 14.01 1.22 -15.13
C MET A 504 15.25 0.36 -15.40
N THR A 505 15.26 -0.86 -14.87
CA THR A 505 16.31 -1.83 -15.13
C THR A 505 16.13 -2.45 -16.52
N HIS A 506 17.12 -2.31 -17.38
CA HIS A 506 17.09 -2.81 -18.75
C HIS A 506 18.21 -3.82 -19.04
N SER A 507 19.31 -3.77 -18.28
CA SER A 507 20.55 -4.49 -18.62
C SER A 507 21.30 -5.00 -17.39
N VAL A 508 22.25 -5.91 -17.63
CA VAL A 508 23.11 -6.46 -16.58
C VAL A 508 24.01 -5.40 -15.96
N SER A 509 24.49 -4.44 -16.76
CA SER A 509 25.33 -3.34 -16.29
C SER A 509 24.64 -2.50 -15.20
N ASP A 510 23.32 -2.27 -15.30
CA ASP A 510 22.57 -1.48 -14.31
C ASP A 510 22.74 -1.98 -12.87
N LEU A 511 22.84 -3.31 -12.70
CA LEU A 511 23.02 -3.93 -11.39
C LEU A 511 24.51 -3.93 -10.96
N LEU A 512 25.44 -4.16 -11.90
CA LEU A 512 26.87 -4.13 -11.62
C LEU A 512 27.36 -2.72 -11.28
N GLU A 513 26.77 -1.69 -11.84
CA GLU A 513 27.04 -0.29 -11.49
C GLU A 513 26.77 -0.02 -10.01
N VAL A 514 25.66 -0.52 -9.48
CA VAL A 514 25.33 -0.40 -8.05
C VAL A 514 26.33 -1.14 -7.18
N LEU A 515 26.78 -2.33 -7.60
CA LEU A 515 27.84 -3.05 -6.87
C LEU A 515 29.14 -2.26 -6.87
N LEU A 516 29.47 -1.57 -7.97
CA LEU A 516 30.68 -0.73 -8.04
C LEU A 516 30.55 0.50 -7.13
N LEU A 517 29.39 1.18 -7.10
CA LEU A 517 29.13 2.27 -6.15
C LEU A 517 29.24 1.79 -4.69
N ALA A 518 28.70 0.62 -4.38
CA ALA A 518 28.84 0.04 -3.05
C ALA A 518 30.28 -0.31 -2.71
N LYS A 519 31.08 -0.73 -3.68
CA LYS A 519 32.52 -0.97 -3.54
C LYS A 519 33.26 0.33 -3.24
N GLU A 520 32.98 1.41 -3.96
CA GLU A 520 33.67 2.70 -3.77
C GLU A 520 33.55 3.23 -2.32
N VAL A 521 32.42 3.02 -1.69
CA VAL A 521 32.25 3.35 -0.27
C VAL A 521 32.66 2.24 0.70
N GLY A 522 33.08 1.08 0.21
CA GLY A 522 33.53 -0.07 1.02
C GLY A 522 32.40 -0.89 1.65
N MET A 523 31.17 -0.82 1.12
CA MET A 523 30.07 -1.73 1.50
C MET A 523 30.14 -3.09 0.77
N TRP A 524 30.68 -3.12 -0.43
CA TRP A 524 30.95 -4.33 -1.16
C TRP A 524 32.48 -4.57 -1.23
N ARG A 525 32.94 -5.73 -0.82
CA ARG A 525 34.38 -6.06 -0.78
C ARG A 525 34.60 -7.48 -1.26
N MET A 526 35.61 -7.69 -2.07
CA MET A 526 36.08 -9.02 -2.49
C MET A 526 37.48 -9.27 -1.99
N LYS A 527 37.69 -10.38 -1.29
CA LYS A 527 38.99 -10.84 -0.84
C LYS A 527 39.11 -12.37 -1.04
N ASN A 528 40.16 -12.81 -1.74
CA ASN A 528 40.36 -14.24 -2.06
C ASN A 528 39.12 -14.89 -2.68
N ASP A 529 38.52 -14.24 -3.66
CA ASP A 529 37.29 -14.64 -4.35
C ASP A 529 36.00 -14.74 -3.48
N VAL A 530 36.06 -14.33 -2.23
CA VAL A 530 34.88 -14.22 -1.35
C VAL A 530 34.39 -12.77 -1.26
N VAL A 531 33.13 -12.59 -1.55
CA VAL A 531 32.44 -11.28 -1.42
C VAL A 531 31.86 -11.16 -0.02
N THR A 532 31.98 -9.97 0.55
CA THR A 532 31.29 -9.56 1.79
C THR A 532 30.54 -8.27 1.53
N THR A 533 29.23 -8.29 1.77
CA THR A 533 28.34 -7.14 1.60
C THR A 533 27.06 -7.32 2.42
N PRO A 534 26.53 -6.28 3.06
CA PRO A 534 25.21 -6.31 3.68
C PRO A 534 24.08 -5.96 2.69
N LEU A 535 24.39 -5.50 1.47
CA LEU A 535 23.45 -4.88 0.55
C LEU A 535 22.75 -5.90 -0.35
N ASP A 536 21.42 -5.84 -0.40
CA ASP A 536 20.60 -6.47 -1.43
C ASP A 536 20.30 -5.47 -2.55
N VAL A 537 20.48 -5.90 -3.82
CA VAL A 537 20.20 -5.10 -5.00
C VAL A 537 19.01 -5.69 -5.75
N VAL A 538 17.99 -4.88 -5.98
CA VAL A 538 16.69 -5.30 -6.51
C VAL A 538 16.43 -4.63 -7.86
N PRO A 539 16.42 -5.38 -8.97
CA PRO A 539 15.98 -4.86 -10.26
C PRO A 539 14.47 -4.60 -10.25
N LEU A 540 14.03 -3.53 -10.90
CA LEU A 540 12.62 -3.22 -11.11
C LEU A 540 12.34 -3.15 -12.62
N PHE A 541 11.46 -4.05 -13.10
CA PHE A 541 10.98 -4.10 -14.47
C PHE A 541 9.63 -3.41 -14.58
N GLU A 542 9.52 -2.39 -15.41
CA GLU A 542 8.37 -1.46 -15.44
C GLU A 542 7.60 -1.44 -16.75
N THR A 543 8.24 -1.61 -17.90
CA THR A 543 7.60 -1.63 -19.22
C THR A 543 7.21 -3.04 -19.66
N ILE A 544 6.36 -3.16 -20.69
CA ILE A 544 6.02 -4.48 -21.26
C ILE A 544 7.30 -5.14 -21.84
N GLU A 545 8.15 -4.37 -22.52
CA GLU A 545 9.41 -4.84 -23.08
C GLU A 545 10.37 -5.36 -21.99
N ASP A 546 10.49 -4.63 -20.87
CA ASP A 546 11.29 -5.06 -19.72
C ASP A 546 10.80 -6.39 -19.13
N LEU A 547 9.48 -6.53 -18.97
CA LEU A 547 8.87 -7.75 -18.44
C LEU A 547 9.08 -8.97 -19.34
N GLU A 548 9.03 -8.78 -20.66
CA GLU A 548 9.31 -9.82 -21.64
C GLU A 548 10.80 -10.19 -21.69
N GLY A 549 11.69 -9.20 -21.52
CA GLY A 549 13.15 -9.37 -21.50
C GLY A 549 13.73 -9.84 -20.16
N ALA A 550 12.97 -9.69 -19.06
CA ALA A 550 13.44 -9.87 -17.69
C ALA A 550 14.10 -11.23 -17.42
N ALA A 551 13.51 -12.31 -17.89
CA ALA A 551 14.03 -13.67 -17.66
C ALA A 551 15.40 -13.87 -18.32
N SER A 552 15.58 -13.42 -19.55
CA SER A 552 16.87 -13.55 -20.27
C SER A 552 17.96 -12.68 -19.66
N MET A 553 17.60 -11.46 -19.24
CA MET A 553 18.52 -10.55 -18.54
C MET A 553 18.96 -11.14 -17.20
N MET A 554 18.04 -11.67 -16.38
CA MET A 554 18.35 -12.27 -15.10
C MET A 554 19.16 -13.58 -15.26
N GLU A 555 18.89 -14.37 -16.29
CA GLU A 555 19.71 -15.54 -16.60
C GLU A 555 21.16 -15.15 -16.92
N ALA A 556 21.36 -14.10 -17.72
CA ALA A 556 22.68 -13.56 -18.02
C ALA A 556 23.39 -13.06 -16.75
N LEU A 557 22.66 -12.36 -15.88
CA LEU A 557 23.16 -11.86 -14.61
C LEU A 557 23.57 -12.99 -13.66
N TYR A 558 22.77 -14.07 -13.54
CA TYR A 558 23.10 -15.23 -12.70
C TYR A 558 24.29 -16.04 -13.22
N LYS A 559 24.58 -15.99 -14.52
CA LYS A 559 25.77 -16.57 -15.12
C LYS A 559 27.02 -15.69 -14.95
N ASN A 560 26.84 -14.41 -14.61
CA ASN A 560 27.95 -13.50 -14.34
C ASN A 560 28.70 -13.95 -13.06
N ALA A 561 29.99 -14.20 -13.15
CA ALA A 561 30.76 -14.78 -12.07
C ALA A 561 30.87 -13.89 -10.82
N LEU A 562 30.94 -12.56 -11.00
CA LEU A 562 31.03 -11.61 -9.89
C LEU A 562 29.66 -11.44 -9.21
N TYR A 563 28.60 -11.33 -10.00
CA TYR A 563 27.26 -11.26 -9.44
C TYR A 563 26.88 -12.55 -8.70
N ARG A 564 27.30 -13.70 -9.21
CA ARG A 564 27.09 -14.97 -8.52
C ARG A 564 27.80 -15.03 -7.16
N ARG A 565 28.99 -14.41 -7.01
CA ARG A 565 29.68 -14.28 -5.72
C ARG A 565 28.94 -13.33 -4.77
N HIS A 566 28.36 -12.25 -5.31
CA HIS A 566 27.50 -11.35 -4.56
C HIS A 566 26.29 -12.11 -4.01
N LEU A 567 25.58 -12.87 -4.84
CA LEU A 567 24.41 -13.66 -4.40
C LEU A 567 24.77 -14.68 -3.32
N ARG A 568 25.93 -15.36 -3.42
CA ARG A 568 26.40 -16.27 -2.38
C ARG A 568 26.62 -15.57 -1.04
N ALA A 569 27.12 -14.36 -1.05
CA ALA A 569 27.27 -13.54 0.16
C ALA A 569 25.91 -13.16 0.76
N ARG A 570 24.85 -13.19 -0.03
CA ARG A 570 23.46 -12.91 0.37
C ARG A 570 22.60 -14.18 0.52
N GLY A 571 23.22 -15.38 0.67
CA GLY A 571 22.52 -16.66 0.90
C GLY A 571 21.80 -17.22 -0.33
N ASP A 572 22.32 -16.94 -1.53
CA ASP A 572 21.74 -17.30 -2.83
C ASP A 572 20.29 -16.83 -2.98
N PHE A 573 20.03 -15.62 -2.53
CA PHE A 573 18.71 -14.98 -2.54
C PHE A 573 18.69 -13.78 -3.49
N GLN A 574 17.62 -13.68 -4.29
CA GLN A 574 17.35 -12.54 -5.16
C GLN A 574 15.91 -12.07 -5.02
N GLU A 575 15.74 -10.80 -4.76
CA GLU A 575 14.44 -10.12 -4.89
C GLU A 575 14.34 -9.42 -6.25
N ILE A 576 13.18 -9.50 -6.89
CA ILE A 576 12.86 -8.82 -8.17
C ILE A 576 11.57 -8.06 -7.99
N MET A 577 11.58 -6.78 -8.33
CA MET A 577 10.39 -5.94 -8.30
C MET A 577 9.72 -5.88 -9.66
N LEU A 578 8.39 -5.93 -9.65
CA LEU A 578 7.53 -5.86 -10.82
C LEU A 578 6.68 -4.60 -10.77
N GLY A 579 6.75 -3.80 -11.86
CA GLY A 579 6.03 -2.54 -11.98
C GLY A 579 4.64 -2.73 -12.60
N TYR A 580 3.59 -2.44 -11.85
CA TYR A 580 2.20 -2.60 -12.27
C TYR A 580 1.61 -1.36 -12.94
N SER A 581 1.96 -0.19 -12.42
CA SER A 581 1.37 1.07 -12.86
C SER A 581 1.89 1.50 -14.23
N ASP A 582 3.19 1.42 -14.43
CA ASP A 582 3.83 1.86 -15.67
C ASP A 582 3.57 0.86 -16.80
N SER A 583 3.59 -0.44 -16.53
CA SER A 583 3.19 -1.48 -17.50
C SER A 583 1.73 -1.34 -17.95
N ASN A 584 0.81 -0.95 -17.04
CA ASN A 584 -0.58 -0.69 -17.40
C ASN A 584 -0.71 0.57 -18.30
N LYS A 585 0.02 1.63 -17.97
CA LYS A 585 0.06 2.84 -18.81
C LYS A 585 0.63 2.53 -20.18
N ASP A 586 1.65 1.68 -20.27
CA ASP A 586 2.31 1.28 -21.52
C ASP A 586 1.44 0.35 -22.39
N GLY A 587 1.02 -0.79 -21.85
CA GLY A 587 0.35 -1.85 -22.62
C GLY A 587 -1.16 -1.94 -22.47
N GLY A 588 -1.78 -1.14 -21.57
CA GLY A 588 -3.18 -1.28 -21.19
C GLY A 588 -3.42 -2.43 -20.20
N PHE A 589 -4.66 -2.50 -19.67
CA PHE A 589 -4.99 -3.36 -18.53
C PHE A 589 -4.73 -4.86 -18.78
N TRP A 590 -5.19 -5.37 -19.91
CA TRP A 590 -5.12 -6.80 -20.19
C TRP A 590 -3.68 -7.27 -20.43
N MET A 591 -2.96 -6.55 -21.31
CA MET A 591 -1.56 -6.87 -21.62
C MET A 591 -0.67 -6.76 -20.37
N ALA A 592 -0.82 -5.70 -19.59
CA ALA A 592 0.00 -5.53 -18.38
C ALA A 592 -0.18 -6.67 -17.37
N ASN A 593 -1.44 -7.09 -17.09
CA ASN A 593 -1.69 -8.21 -16.19
C ASN A 593 -1.12 -9.52 -16.75
N TRP A 594 -1.22 -9.74 -18.06
CA TRP A 594 -0.71 -10.94 -18.70
C TRP A 594 0.82 -10.98 -18.74
N ALA A 595 1.47 -9.88 -19.11
CA ALA A 595 2.94 -9.76 -19.11
C ALA A 595 3.53 -9.97 -17.72
N LEU A 596 2.90 -9.38 -16.68
CA LEU A 596 3.28 -9.59 -15.28
C LEU A 596 3.13 -11.05 -14.85
N HIS A 597 2.08 -11.73 -15.28
CA HIS A 597 1.87 -13.14 -14.98
C HIS A 597 2.95 -14.03 -15.63
N LYS A 598 3.18 -13.87 -16.95
CA LYS A 598 4.24 -14.59 -17.67
C LYS A 598 5.64 -14.27 -17.14
N GLY A 599 5.92 -13.00 -16.88
CA GLY A 599 7.21 -12.57 -16.35
C GLY A 599 7.54 -13.25 -15.03
N GLN A 600 6.57 -13.36 -14.11
CA GLN A 600 6.74 -14.09 -12.85
C GLN A 600 7.03 -15.58 -13.08
N GLU A 601 6.31 -16.23 -14.01
CA GLU A 601 6.48 -17.64 -14.35
C GLU A 601 7.90 -17.89 -14.88
N HIS A 602 8.32 -17.16 -15.92
CA HIS A 602 9.63 -17.31 -16.53
C HIS A 602 10.79 -16.97 -15.57
N LEU A 603 10.64 -15.89 -14.78
CA LEU A 603 11.67 -15.53 -13.79
C LEU A 603 11.81 -16.61 -12.71
N SER A 604 10.70 -17.20 -12.26
CA SER A 604 10.73 -18.29 -11.29
C SER A 604 11.46 -19.52 -11.84
N GLU A 605 11.23 -19.85 -13.11
CA GLU A 605 11.93 -20.94 -13.80
C GLU A 605 13.44 -20.68 -13.87
N VAL A 606 13.86 -19.47 -14.26
CA VAL A 606 15.26 -19.06 -14.31
C VAL A 606 15.91 -19.13 -12.91
N GLY A 607 15.21 -18.66 -11.88
CA GLY A 607 15.68 -18.76 -10.50
C GLY A 607 15.91 -20.22 -10.08
N LEU A 608 14.95 -21.08 -10.35
CA LEU A 608 15.03 -22.50 -10.02
C LEU A 608 16.19 -23.19 -10.75
N GLN A 609 16.36 -22.95 -12.06
CA GLN A 609 17.43 -23.52 -12.88
C GLN A 609 18.82 -23.10 -12.40
N ASN A 610 18.93 -21.90 -11.80
CA ASN A 610 20.20 -21.37 -11.27
C ASN A 610 20.39 -21.61 -9.77
N ASN A 611 19.47 -22.33 -9.08
CA ASN A 611 19.48 -22.56 -7.63
C ASN A 611 19.50 -21.24 -6.84
N ILE A 612 18.68 -20.27 -7.24
CA ILE A 612 18.48 -18.99 -6.56
C ILE A 612 17.13 -19.02 -5.84
N LYS A 613 17.15 -18.69 -4.56
CA LYS A 613 15.91 -18.42 -3.79
C LYS A 613 15.35 -17.08 -4.22
N MET A 614 14.09 -17.06 -4.63
CA MET A 614 13.49 -15.84 -5.16
C MET A 614 12.35 -15.31 -4.28
N ARG A 615 12.21 -14.00 -4.28
CA ARG A 615 11.03 -13.31 -3.79
C ARG A 615 10.62 -12.25 -4.81
N PHE A 616 9.32 -12.19 -5.12
CA PHE A 616 8.79 -11.09 -5.92
C PHE A 616 8.32 -9.96 -5.03
N PHE A 617 8.70 -8.75 -5.43
CA PHE A 617 8.20 -7.52 -4.87
C PHE A 617 7.15 -6.93 -5.83
N HIS A 618 5.90 -7.05 -5.46
CA HIS A 618 4.77 -6.59 -6.28
C HIS A 618 4.53 -5.09 -6.07
N GLY A 619 4.91 -4.28 -7.05
CA GLY A 619 4.71 -2.82 -7.07
C GLY A 619 3.25 -2.43 -7.36
N ARG A 620 2.30 -3.02 -6.63
CA ARG A 620 0.86 -2.82 -6.84
C ARG A 620 0.42 -1.45 -6.34
N GLY A 621 -0.41 -0.76 -7.16
CA GLY A 621 -1.11 0.43 -6.72
C GLY A 621 -2.37 0.14 -5.90
N GLY A 622 -3.07 1.19 -5.48
CA GLY A 622 -4.34 1.06 -4.77
C GLY A 622 -5.53 0.84 -5.70
N SER A 623 -5.55 1.51 -6.84
CA SER A 623 -6.61 1.37 -7.86
C SER A 623 -6.34 0.21 -8.81
N VAL A 624 -7.41 -0.29 -9.45
CA VAL A 624 -7.35 -1.39 -10.42
C VAL A 624 -6.45 -1.05 -11.62
N GLY A 625 -6.55 0.16 -12.15
CA GLY A 625 -5.70 0.64 -13.24
C GLY A 625 -4.21 0.73 -12.90
N ARG A 626 -3.83 0.38 -11.67
CA ARG A 626 -2.45 0.32 -11.18
C ARG A 626 -2.13 -1.03 -10.51
N GLY A 627 -2.87 -2.08 -10.87
CA GLY A 627 -2.71 -3.41 -10.30
C GLY A 627 -3.30 -3.59 -8.90
N GLY A 628 -4.14 -2.65 -8.46
CA GLY A 628 -4.84 -2.69 -7.17
C GLY A 628 -5.94 -3.76 -7.09
N GLY A 629 -6.79 -3.61 -6.09
CA GLY A 629 -7.84 -4.56 -5.78
C GLY A 629 -7.60 -5.27 -4.44
N ARG A 630 -8.32 -6.36 -4.20
CA ARG A 630 -8.19 -7.13 -2.95
C ARG A 630 -6.85 -7.84 -2.89
N ALA A 631 -6.04 -7.55 -1.88
CA ALA A 631 -4.68 -8.08 -1.75
C ALA A 631 -4.66 -9.62 -1.69
N ASN A 632 -5.52 -10.23 -0.89
CA ASN A 632 -5.61 -11.68 -0.78
C ASN A 632 -6.03 -12.38 -2.10
N GLN A 633 -6.93 -11.78 -2.89
CA GLN A 633 -7.30 -12.34 -4.20
C GLN A 633 -6.13 -12.31 -5.18
N ALA A 634 -5.35 -11.24 -5.14
CA ALA A 634 -4.15 -11.14 -5.96
C ALA A 634 -3.08 -12.18 -5.58
N ILE A 635 -2.98 -12.56 -4.31
CA ILE A 635 -2.08 -13.61 -3.85
C ILE A 635 -2.52 -14.98 -4.43
N PHE A 636 -3.82 -15.28 -4.42
CA PHE A 636 -4.34 -16.49 -5.06
C PHE A 636 -4.15 -16.50 -6.59
N ALA A 637 -3.97 -15.34 -7.20
CA ALA A 637 -3.82 -15.16 -8.65
C ALA A 637 -2.37 -15.27 -9.17
N ILE A 638 -1.36 -15.35 -8.28
CA ILE A 638 0.04 -15.48 -8.71
C ILE A 638 0.30 -16.87 -9.35
N PRO A 639 1.23 -16.97 -10.32
CA PRO A 639 1.61 -18.24 -10.92
C PRO A 639 2.09 -19.26 -9.88
N ILE A 640 1.86 -20.55 -10.13
CA ILE A 640 2.27 -21.62 -9.20
C ILE A 640 3.77 -21.59 -8.94
N GLN A 641 4.57 -21.38 -9.98
CA GLN A 641 6.02 -21.35 -9.90
C GLN A 641 6.53 -20.27 -8.96
N SER A 642 5.74 -19.22 -8.70
CA SER A 642 6.08 -18.09 -7.83
C SER A 642 5.65 -18.27 -6.37
N ARG A 643 4.92 -19.34 -6.04
CA ARG A 643 4.34 -19.60 -4.72
C ARG A 643 5.38 -20.20 -3.76
N SER A 644 6.14 -19.36 -3.10
CA SER A 644 7.24 -19.75 -2.21
C SER A 644 7.02 -19.51 -0.72
N GLY A 645 5.83 -18.99 -0.31
CA GLY A 645 5.64 -18.49 1.06
C GLY A 645 6.29 -17.13 1.32
N ARG A 646 7.04 -16.61 0.36
CA ARG A 646 7.73 -15.32 0.44
C ARG A 646 7.05 -14.31 -0.46
N MET A 647 6.68 -13.17 0.10
CA MET A 647 5.99 -12.15 -0.65
C MET A 647 6.31 -10.75 -0.13
N ARG A 648 6.55 -9.84 -1.04
CA ARG A 648 6.65 -8.43 -0.76
C ARG A 648 5.73 -7.64 -1.67
N PHE A 649 5.09 -6.61 -1.15
CA PHE A 649 4.15 -5.80 -1.93
C PHE A 649 4.08 -4.37 -1.39
N THR A 650 3.79 -3.43 -2.28
CA THR A 650 3.58 -2.03 -1.89
C THR A 650 2.20 -1.84 -1.26
N GLU A 651 2.19 -1.06 -0.18
CA GLU A 651 1.00 -0.41 0.37
C GLU A 651 1.13 1.08 0.10
N GLN A 652 0.42 1.54 -0.93
CA GLN A 652 0.52 2.93 -1.38
C GLN A 652 -0.35 3.86 -0.52
N GLY A 653 0.02 5.16 -0.46
CA GLY A 653 -0.60 6.16 0.39
C GLY A 653 -2.13 6.18 0.35
N GLU A 654 -2.71 5.97 -0.84
CA GLU A 654 -4.16 5.91 -1.06
C GLU A 654 -4.88 4.80 -0.30
N VAL A 655 -4.21 3.69 -0.04
CA VAL A 655 -4.81 2.54 0.66
C VAL A 655 -4.38 2.43 2.12
N ILE A 656 -3.30 3.08 2.51
CA ILE A 656 -2.80 3.02 3.90
C ILE A 656 -3.87 3.50 4.87
N SER A 657 -4.52 4.61 4.58
CA SER A 657 -5.58 5.16 5.43
C SER A 657 -6.86 4.31 5.47
N PHE A 658 -7.05 3.39 4.53
CA PHE A 658 -8.16 2.44 4.55
C PHE A 658 -7.81 1.14 5.28
N ARG A 659 -6.60 0.62 5.05
CA ARG A 659 -6.16 -0.69 5.53
C ARG A 659 -5.58 -0.63 6.94
N TYR A 660 -4.98 0.51 7.30
CA TYR A 660 -4.25 0.69 8.57
C TYR A 660 -4.79 1.84 9.44
N ALA A 661 -6.01 2.34 9.17
CA ALA A 661 -6.62 3.39 9.99
C ALA A 661 -6.76 3.03 11.47
N ARG A 662 -7.00 1.75 11.77
CA ARG A 662 -7.24 1.23 13.13
C ARG A 662 -6.63 -0.16 13.30
N PRO A 663 -6.19 -0.52 14.52
CA PRO A 663 -5.58 -1.82 14.78
C PRO A 663 -6.44 -3.03 14.36
N PHE A 664 -7.75 -2.95 14.56
CA PHE A 664 -8.66 -4.03 14.19
C PHE A 664 -8.76 -4.24 12.65
N ILE A 665 -8.77 -3.14 11.88
CA ILE A 665 -8.80 -3.22 10.41
C ILE A 665 -7.45 -3.73 9.91
N ALA A 666 -6.35 -3.19 10.44
CA ALA A 666 -5.00 -3.61 10.10
C ALA A 666 -4.81 -5.12 10.37
N ARG A 667 -5.23 -5.60 11.56
CA ARG A 667 -5.20 -7.04 11.89
C ARG A 667 -5.97 -7.87 10.87
N ARG A 668 -7.22 -7.48 10.54
CA ARG A 668 -8.03 -8.26 9.58
C ARG A 668 -7.42 -8.27 8.19
N HIS A 669 -6.86 -7.16 7.75
CA HIS A 669 -6.19 -7.06 6.45
C HIS A 669 -4.95 -7.98 6.41
N LEU A 670 -4.09 -7.90 7.41
CA LEU A 670 -2.90 -8.74 7.52
C LEU A 670 -3.25 -10.22 7.69
N GLU A 671 -4.25 -10.55 8.49
CA GLU A 671 -4.77 -11.91 8.65
C GLU A 671 -5.18 -12.54 7.30
N GLN A 672 -5.88 -11.79 6.44
CA GLN A 672 -6.27 -12.25 5.12
C GLN A 672 -5.09 -12.45 4.18
N ILE A 673 -4.05 -11.64 4.31
CA ILE A 673 -2.81 -11.79 3.55
C ILE A 673 -2.09 -13.07 3.98
N VAL A 674 -1.89 -13.24 5.29
CA VAL A 674 -1.22 -14.43 5.84
C VAL A 674 -1.98 -15.70 5.48
N ASN A 675 -3.32 -15.69 5.60
CA ASN A 675 -4.17 -16.80 5.14
C ASN A 675 -3.90 -17.16 3.67
N ALA A 676 -3.89 -16.16 2.79
CA ALA A 676 -3.70 -16.40 1.37
C ALA A 676 -2.29 -16.92 1.05
N VAL A 677 -1.25 -16.36 1.69
CA VAL A 677 0.14 -16.82 1.51
C VAL A 677 0.32 -18.26 1.99
N LEU A 678 -0.21 -18.61 3.16
CA LEU A 678 -0.15 -19.98 3.68
C LEU A 678 -0.81 -20.99 2.74
N LEU A 679 -2.02 -20.69 2.27
CA LEU A 679 -2.75 -21.58 1.36
C LEU A 679 -2.04 -21.75 0.02
N THR A 680 -1.52 -20.65 -0.55
CA THR A 680 -0.84 -20.70 -1.86
C THR A 680 0.55 -21.34 -1.79
N ALA A 681 1.27 -21.22 -0.68
CA ALA A 681 2.61 -21.79 -0.56
C ALA A 681 2.63 -23.33 -0.59
N HIS A 682 1.53 -23.96 -0.16
CA HIS A 682 1.40 -25.44 -0.22
C HIS A 682 0.73 -25.93 -1.50
N ASP A 683 -0.22 -25.18 -2.05
CA ASP A 683 -1.02 -25.59 -3.20
C ASP A 683 -0.20 -25.53 -4.50
N LYS A 684 0.55 -26.59 -4.77
CA LYS A 684 1.37 -26.75 -5.98
C LYS A 684 0.64 -27.52 -7.10
N GLU A 685 -0.55 -28.05 -6.85
CA GLU A 685 -1.24 -28.92 -7.80
C GLU A 685 -2.40 -28.25 -8.54
N CYS A 686 -2.83 -27.08 -8.16
CA CYS A 686 -4.15 -26.54 -8.58
C CYS A 686 -4.08 -25.41 -9.60
N ASP A 687 -3.43 -25.61 -10.75
CA ASP A 687 -3.76 -24.86 -11.97
C ASP A 687 -4.49 -25.76 -12.98
N LEU A 688 -5.50 -26.47 -12.53
CA LEU A 688 -6.46 -27.17 -13.41
C LEU A 688 -7.18 -26.24 -14.40
N GLY A 689 -6.95 -24.93 -14.26
CA GLY A 689 -7.55 -23.88 -15.09
C GLY A 689 -6.66 -23.31 -16.19
N CYS A 690 -5.36 -23.64 -16.24
CA CYS A 690 -4.43 -23.06 -17.19
C CYS A 690 -3.86 -24.11 -18.14
N SER A 691 -4.60 -24.43 -19.20
CA SER A 691 -4.08 -25.26 -20.30
C SER A 691 -3.31 -24.40 -21.33
N LEU A 692 -2.39 -25.04 -22.08
CA LEU A 692 -1.69 -24.34 -23.17
C LEU A 692 -2.62 -23.62 -24.15
N PRO A 693 -3.80 -24.19 -24.56
CA PRO A 693 -4.76 -23.46 -25.38
C PRO A 693 -5.31 -22.20 -24.69
N MET A 694 -5.55 -22.24 -23.38
CA MET A 694 -6.05 -21.07 -22.64
C MET A 694 -4.97 -19.99 -22.50
N GLN A 695 -3.71 -20.35 -22.31
CA GLN A 695 -2.59 -19.40 -22.33
C GLN A 695 -2.45 -18.76 -23.71
N ALA A 696 -2.54 -19.54 -24.77
CA ALA A 696 -2.49 -19.03 -26.14
C ALA A 696 -3.65 -18.07 -26.45
N LEU A 697 -4.85 -18.36 -25.93
CA LEU A 697 -6.00 -17.45 -26.04
C LEU A 697 -5.74 -16.15 -25.28
N MET A 698 -5.21 -16.23 -24.04
CA MET A 698 -4.84 -15.04 -23.26
C MET A 698 -3.81 -14.18 -24.00
N GLU A 699 -2.79 -14.78 -24.60
CA GLU A 699 -1.77 -14.09 -25.39
C GLU A 699 -2.40 -13.32 -26.56
N ARG A 700 -3.25 -13.99 -27.34
CA ARG A 700 -3.90 -13.33 -28.50
C ARG A 700 -4.77 -12.15 -28.07
N ILE A 701 -5.60 -12.35 -27.02
CA ILE A 701 -6.43 -11.27 -26.46
C ILE A 701 -5.55 -10.13 -25.93
N ALA A 702 -4.42 -10.43 -25.26
CA ALA A 702 -3.52 -9.44 -24.73
C ALA A 702 -2.91 -8.56 -25.82
N ILE A 703 -2.40 -9.18 -26.89
CA ILE A 703 -1.83 -8.47 -28.04
C ILE A 703 -2.89 -7.59 -28.72
N GLN A 704 -4.08 -8.13 -29.00
CA GLN A 704 -5.16 -7.38 -29.66
C GLN A 704 -5.67 -6.23 -28.75
N SER A 705 -5.78 -6.46 -27.45
CA SER A 705 -6.16 -5.43 -26.49
C SER A 705 -5.14 -4.29 -26.42
N MET A 706 -3.84 -4.62 -26.38
CA MET A 706 -2.77 -3.63 -26.46
C MET A 706 -2.80 -2.83 -27.75
N GLN A 707 -2.99 -3.49 -28.89
CA GLN A 707 -3.11 -2.82 -30.19
C GLN A 707 -4.30 -1.83 -30.21
N ALA A 708 -5.46 -2.24 -29.68
CA ALA A 708 -6.62 -1.37 -29.59
C ALA A 708 -6.36 -0.17 -28.65
N TYR A 709 -5.69 -0.39 -27.52
CA TYR A 709 -5.30 0.64 -26.57
C TYR A 709 -4.31 1.63 -27.19
N ARG A 710 -3.21 1.14 -27.79
CA ARG A 710 -2.20 1.99 -28.45
C ARG A 710 -2.80 2.79 -29.62
N LYS A 711 -3.69 2.18 -30.41
CA LYS A 711 -4.40 2.89 -31.48
C LYS A 711 -5.18 4.12 -30.99
N LEU A 712 -5.70 4.08 -29.77
CA LEU A 712 -6.37 5.23 -29.16
C LEU A 712 -5.35 6.27 -28.68
N ILE A 713 -4.40 5.88 -27.84
CA ILE A 713 -3.50 6.84 -27.17
C ILE A 713 -2.42 7.41 -28.11
N ASP A 714 -2.00 6.68 -29.13
CA ASP A 714 -1.02 7.15 -30.12
C ASP A 714 -1.65 8.05 -31.19
N ASN A 715 -2.97 8.27 -31.17
CA ASN A 715 -3.62 9.21 -32.06
C ASN A 715 -3.16 10.63 -31.73
N PRO A 716 -2.62 11.41 -32.69
CA PRO A 716 -2.11 12.76 -32.44
C PRO A 716 -3.11 13.73 -31.83
N LYS A 717 -4.42 13.50 -32.01
CA LYS A 717 -5.50 14.32 -31.47
C LYS A 717 -5.94 13.89 -30.07
N PHE A 718 -5.52 12.69 -29.63
CA PHE A 718 -5.94 12.15 -28.35
C PHE A 718 -5.38 12.95 -27.17
N TRP A 719 -4.10 13.30 -27.23
CA TRP A 719 -3.45 14.02 -26.15
C TRP A 719 -3.99 15.44 -25.94
N PRO A 720 -4.22 16.25 -26.98
CA PRO A 720 -4.92 17.52 -26.85
C PRO A 720 -6.32 17.38 -26.25
N TRP A 721 -7.10 16.41 -26.76
CA TRP A 721 -8.43 16.11 -26.23
C TRP A 721 -8.39 15.73 -24.77
N TYR A 722 -7.50 14.81 -24.37
CA TYR A 722 -7.32 14.38 -22.98
C TYR A 722 -7.01 15.54 -22.04
N LYS A 723 -6.13 16.47 -22.43
CA LYS A 723 -5.79 17.63 -21.60
C LYS A 723 -6.98 18.58 -21.38
N GLN A 724 -7.84 18.71 -22.37
CA GLN A 724 -9.00 19.62 -22.30
C GLN A 724 -10.13 19.07 -21.45
N LEU A 725 -10.41 17.77 -21.55
CA LEU A 725 -11.52 17.17 -20.81
C LEU A 725 -11.17 16.79 -19.39
N THR A 726 -9.92 16.58 -19.06
CA THR A 726 -9.52 16.13 -17.72
C THR A 726 -8.98 17.27 -16.86
N PRO A 727 -9.11 17.20 -15.54
CA PRO A 727 -8.48 18.17 -14.65
C PRO A 727 -6.97 17.90 -14.44
N ILE A 728 -6.26 17.32 -15.42
CA ILE A 728 -4.85 16.89 -15.26
C ILE A 728 -3.91 18.04 -14.88
N GLU A 729 -4.11 19.23 -15.43
CA GLU A 729 -3.33 20.42 -15.08
C GLU A 729 -3.52 20.83 -13.62
N HIS A 730 -4.77 20.70 -13.11
CA HIS A 730 -5.10 21.00 -11.72
C HIS A 730 -4.61 19.91 -10.78
N ILE A 731 -4.69 18.64 -11.18
CA ILE A 731 -4.10 17.51 -10.45
C ILE A 731 -2.59 17.73 -10.26
N GLY A 732 -1.90 18.26 -11.29
CA GLY A 732 -0.48 18.62 -11.22
C GLY A 732 -0.13 19.68 -10.18
N ASN A 733 -1.06 20.55 -9.87
CA ASN A 733 -0.92 21.65 -8.92
C ASN A 733 -1.51 21.36 -7.53
N LEU A 734 -2.17 20.21 -7.35
CA LEU A 734 -2.68 19.83 -6.02
C LEU A 734 -1.54 19.67 -5.02
N PRO A 735 -1.65 20.25 -3.81
CA PRO A 735 -0.64 20.11 -2.77
C PRO A 735 -0.78 18.77 -2.01
N ILE A 736 -0.81 17.64 -2.74
CA ILE A 736 -1.08 16.30 -2.20
C ILE A 736 0.15 15.41 -2.08
N ALA A 737 1.29 15.86 -2.60
CA ALA A 737 2.54 15.10 -2.54
C ALA A 737 3.77 16.00 -2.60
N SER A 738 4.88 15.49 -2.06
CA SER A 738 6.20 16.08 -2.25
C SER A 738 6.70 15.87 -3.68
N ARG A 739 6.43 14.69 -4.25
CA ARG A 739 6.90 14.27 -5.59
C ARG A 739 6.20 15.05 -6.71
N PRO A 740 6.92 15.57 -7.72
CA PRO A 740 6.31 16.19 -8.91
C PRO A 740 5.44 15.22 -9.70
N VAL A 741 4.35 15.73 -10.28
CA VAL A 741 3.36 14.95 -11.07
C VAL A 741 3.92 14.50 -12.41
N SER A 742 4.84 15.26 -12.98
CA SER A 742 5.52 14.95 -14.25
C SER A 742 7.02 15.09 -14.10
N ARG A 743 7.75 14.48 -15.03
CA ARG A 743 9.21 14.62 -15.14
C ARG A 743 9.63 15.97 -15.77
N VAL A 744 8.68 16.67 -16.42
CA VAL A 744 8.88 17.93 -17.15
C VAL A 744 7.86 18.98 -16.68
N SER A 745 8.14 20.27 -16.91
CA SER A 745 7.23 21.38 -16.57
C SER A 745 5.88 21.26 -17.27
N ALA A 746 4.81 21.76 -16.63
CA ALA A 746 3.42 21.61 -17.11
C ALA A 746 3.17 22.13 -18.54
N SER A 747 3.93 23.13 -19.00
CA SER A 747 3.79 23.71 -20.35
C SER A 747 4.23 22.81 -21.49
N GLY A 748 5.07 21.79 -21.22
CA GLY A 748 5.58 20.83 -22.21
C GLY A 748 5.09 19.39 -22.02
N LEU A 749 4.11 19.14 -21.15
CA LEU A 749 3.67 17.80 -20.77
C LEU A 749 3.20 16.97 -21.95
N GLN A 750 3.88 15.85 -22.21
CA GLN A 750 3.52 14.81 -23.16
C GLN A 750 3.06 13.54 -22.41
N PHE A 751 2.48 12.58 -23.14
CA PHE A 751 2.03 11.32 -22.55
C PHE A 751 3.15 10.55 -21.85
N ASP A 752 4.34 10.48 -22.47
CA ASP A 752 5.48 9.74 -21.91
C ASP A 752 6.02 10.36 -20.63
N ASP A 753 5.95 11.69 -20.50
CA ASP A 753 6.37 12.43 -19.31
C ASP A 753 5.41 12.26 -18.14
N LEU A 754 4.13 11.92 -18.41
CA LEU A 754 3.10 11.80 -17.41
C LEU A 754 3.28 10.51 -16.61
N ARG A 755 3.26 10.62 -15.30
CA ARG A 755 3.32 9.45 -14.41
C ARG A 755 2.00 8.69 -14.39
N ALA A 756 2.07 7.40 -14.09
CA ALA A 756 0.90 6.52 -14.10
C ALA A 756 -0.20 6.92 -13.09
N ILE A 757 0.16 7.48 -11.92
CA ILE A 757 -0.83 7.91 -10.92
C ILE A 757 -1.71 9.05 -11.43
N PRO A 758 -1.17 10.19 -11.86
CA PRO A 758 -2.00 11.27 -12.44
C PRO A 758 -2.79 10.80 -13.67
N TRP A 759 -2.23 9.91 -14.49
CA TRP A 759 -2.94 9.29 -15.61
C TRP A 759 -4.21 8.58 -15.16
N VAL A 760 -4.11 7.65 -14.23
CA VAL A 760 -5.27 6.90 -13.74
C VAL A 760 -6.23 7.82 -12.96
N PHE A 761 -5.70 8.75 -12.15
CA PHE A 761 -6.52 9.66 -11.36
C PHE A 761 -7.40 10.58 -12.22
N SER A 762 -6.85 11.13 -13.31
CA SER A 762 -7.63 11.98 -14.20
C SER A 762 -8.79 11.23 -14.87
N TRP A 763 -8.59 9.95 -15.22
CA TRP A 763 -9.65 9.10 -15.77
C TRP A 763 -10.72 8.75 -14.75
N THR A 764 -10.34 8.61 -13.49
CA THR A 764 -11.28 8.43 -12.37
C THR A 764 -12.15 9.67 -12.21
N GLN A 765 -11.56 10.88 -12.31
CA GLN A 765 -12.28 12.15 -12.21
C GLN A 765 -13.35 12.29 -13.30
N THR A 766 -13.05 11.88 -14.51
CA THR A 766 -13.99 12.03 -15.67
C THR A 766 -14.95 10.86 -15.83
N ARG A 767 -14.95 9.88 -14.92
CA ARG A 767 -15.83 8.70 -14.92
C ARG A 767 -15.67 7.76 -16.12
N TYR A 768 -14.62 7.92 -16.90
CA TYR A 768 -14.25 6.94 -17.93
C TYR A 768 -13.62 5.68 -17.33
N ASN A 769 -12.80 5.82 -16.31
CA ASN A 769 -11.99 4.74 -15.71
C ASN A 769 -11.26 3.88 -16.78
N LEU A 770 -10.88 4.49 -17.87
CA LEU A 770 -10.36 3.86 -19.09
C LEU A 770 -9.20 2.89 -18.84
N PRO A 771 -8.19 3.21 -17.98
CA PRO A 771 -7.05 2.33 -17.74
C PRO A 771 -7.39 0.96 -17.10
N GLY A 772 -8.63 0.74 -16.68
CA GLY A 772 -9.05 -0.51 -16.04
C GLY A 772 -9.76 -1.50 -16.96
N TRP A 773 -10.01 -1.14 -18.27
CA TRP A 773 -10.83 -2.00 -19.12
C TRP A 773 -10.66 -1.80 -20.64
N TYR A 774 -10.12 -0.68 -21.12
CA TYR A 774 -10.13 -0.33 -22.55
C TYR A 774 -9.28 -1.29 -23.38
N GLY A 775 -9.78 -1.64 -24.57
CA GLY A 775 -9.17 -2.51 -25.56
C GLY A 775 -9.57 -3.99 -25.43
N ALA A 776 -10.00 -4.42 -24.25
CA ALA A 776 -10.35 -5.82 -24.00
C ALA A 776 -11.66 -6.25 -24.70
N GLY A 777 -12.61 -5.32 -24.87
CA GLY A 777 -13.90 -5.60 -25.50
C GLY A 777 -13.75 -5.96 -26.97
N THR A 778 -12.99 -5.17 -27.71
CA THR A 778 -12.68 -5.45 -29.12
C THR A 778 -11.94 -6.77 -29.27
N ALA A 779 -10.92 -7.04 -28.43
CA ALA A 779 -10.14 -8.27 -28.50
C ALA A 779 -11.00 -9.53 -28.23
N ILE A 780 -11.81 -9.53 -27.19
CA ILE A 780 -12.68 -10.68 -26.85
C ILE A 780 -13.74 -10.88 -27.94
N GLU A 781 -14.33 -9.79 -28.44
CA GLU A 781 -15.35 -9.88 -29.50
C GLU A 781 -14.77 -10.48 -30.79
N GLU A 782 -13.55 -10.11 -31.18
CA GLU A 782 -12.87 -10.66 -32.35
C GLU A 782 -12.55 -12.15 -32.19
N GLU A 783 -12.03 -12.57 -31.03
CA GLU A 783 -11.74 -13.99 -30.77
C GLU A 783 -13.02 -14.84 -30.77
N ILE A 784 -14.13 -14.38 -30.17
CA ILE A 784 -15.43 -15.08 -30.20
C ILE A 784 -16.00 -15.16 -31.63
N LYS A 785 -15.77 -14.16 -32.47
CA LYS A 785 -16.20 -14.20 -33.87
C LYS A 785 -15.38 -15.18 -34.70
N ASN A 786 -14.08 -15.29 -34.40
CA ASN A 786 -13.17 -16.17 -35.12
C ASN A 786 -13.34 -17.64 -34.77
N ASP A 787 -13.68 -17.93 -33.52
CA ASP A 787 -13.88 -19.31 -33.02
C ASP A 787 -15.06 -19.36 -32.04
N SER A 788 -16.05 -20.17 -32.37
CA SER A 788 -17.29 -20.37 -31.58
C SER A 788 -17.04 -21.00 -30.21
N GLU A 789 -15.94 -21.74 -30.02
CA GLU A 789 -15.59 -22.38 -28.75
C GLU A 789 -14.92 -21.41 -27.76
N THR A 790 -14.47 -20.24 -28.24
CA THR A 790 -13.78 -19.23 -27.39
C THR A 790 -14.62 -18.81 -26.19
N LEU A 791 -15.93 -18.62 -26.33
CA LEU A 791 -16.78 -18.24 -25.21
C LEU A 791 -16.81 -19.31 -24.12
N GLU A 792 -16.91 -20.58 -24.48
CA GLU A 792 -16.89 -21.70 -23.54
C GLU A 792 -15.52 -21.80 -22.84
N GLN A 793 -14.43 -21.55 -23.56
CA GLN A 793 -13.08 -21.50 -22.98
C GLN A 793 -12.96 -20.36 -21.97
N LEU A 794 -13.42 -19.16 -22.28
CA LEU A 794 -13.41 -18.01 -21.35
C LEU A 794 -14.29 -18.27 -20.12
N GLN A 795 -15.44 -18.90 -20.27
CA GLN A 795 -16.30 -19.32 -19.14
C GLN A 795 -15.61 -20.37 -18.26
N ALA A 796 -14.90 -21.32 -18.85
CA ALA A 796 -14.11 -22.31 -18.12
C ALA A 796 -12.95 -21.65 -17.36
N MET A 797 -12.26 -20.69 -17.98
CA MET A 797 -11.20 -19.88 -17.33
C MET A 797 -11.77 -19.09 -16.15
N TRP A 798 -12.92 -18.44 -16.29
CA TRP A 798 -13.60 -17.74 -15.21
C TRP A 798 -13.88 -18.63 -14.00
N GLN A 799 -14.28 -19.85 -14.23
CA GLN A 799 -14.62 -20.80 -13.16
C GLN A 799 -13.39 -21.42 -12.49
N ARG A 800 -12.34 -21.69 -13.25
CA ARG A 800 -11.23 -22.58 -12.82
C ARG A 800 -9.91 -21.86 -12.61
N TRP A 801 -9.66 -20.72 -13.26
CA TRP A 801 -8.38 -20.03 -13.21
C TRP A 801 -8.44 -18.78 -12.31
N PRO A 802 -7.84 -18.83 -11.11
CA PRO A 802 -7.89 -17.71 -10.16
C PRO A 802 -7.33 -16.39 -10.72
N PHE A 803 -6.27 -16.44 -11.53
CA PHE A 803 -5.71 -15.26 -12.20
C PHE A 803 -6.75 -14.57 -13.10
N PHE A 804 -7.35 -15.32 -14.01
CA PHE A 804 -8.36 -14.81 -14.93
C PHE A 804 -9.58 -14.25 -14.18
N ARG A 805 -10.04 -14.98 -13.15
CA ARG A 805 -11.15 -14.55 -12.30
C ARG A 805 -10.85 -13.23 -11.62
N THR A 806 -9.68 -13.08 -11.01
CA THR A 806 -9.28 -11.85 -10.30
C THR A 806 -9.20 -10.66 -11.26
N MET A 807 -8.65 -10.87 -12.46
CA MET A 807 -8.56 -9.86 -13.50
C MET A 807 -9.97 -9.42 -13.96
N MET A 808 -10.88 -10.36 -14.21
CA MET A 808 -12.27 -10.08 -14.60
C MET A 808 -13.06 -9.38 -13.48
N GLU A 809 -12.87 -9.74 -12.21
CA GLU A 809 -13.49 -9.05 -11.06
C GLU A 809 -13.01 -7.61 -10.91
N ASN A 810 -11.73 -7.37 -11.08
CA ASN A 810 -11.16 -6.02 -11.08
C ASN A 810 -11.73 -5.17 -12.23
N MET A 811 -11.81 -5.74 -13.42
CA MET A 811 -12.41 -5.07 -14.59
C MET A 811 -13.89 -4.73 -14.35
N GLN A 812 -14.66 -5.66 -13.79
CA GLN A 812 -16.06 -5.41 -13.44
C GLN A 812 -16.20 -4.23 -12.46
N LEU A 813 -15.29 -4.08 -11.52
CA LEU A 813 -15.30 -2.95 -10.56
C LEU A 813 -15.15 -1.62 -11.28
N GLU A 814 -14.22 -1.51 -12.23
CA GLU A 814 -14.01 -0.27 -12.99
C GLU A 814 -15.16 -0.01 -13.97
N LEU A 815 -15.68 -1.04 -14.64
CA LEU A 815 -16.87 -0.91 -15.49
C LEU A 815 -18.10 -0.44 -14.70
N ALA A 816 -18.32 -0.95 -13.48
CA ALA A 816 -19.44 -0.54 -12.64
C ALA A 816 -19.31 0.89 -12.11
N ARG A 817 -18.09 1.40 -11.98
CA ARG A 817 -17.79 2.79 -11.62
C ARG A 817 -17.86 3.75 -12.82
N THR A 818 -17.77 3.25 -14.02
CA THR A 818 -17.82 4.02 -15.27
C THR A 818 -19.22 4.58 -15.50
N ARG A 819 -19.30 5.84 -15.95
CA ARG A 819 -20.55 6.56 -16.23
C ARG A 819 -20.43 7.31 -17.55
N MET A 820 -20.83 6.65 -18.65
CA MET A 820 -20.63 7.20 -20.00
C MET A 820 -21.41 8.51 -20.24
N GLU A 821 -22.62 8.67 -19.64
CA GLU A 821 -23.37 9.94 -19.75
C GLU A 821 -22.63 11.10 -19.08
N ILE A 822 -21.96 10.85 -17.93
CA ILE A 822 -21.16 11.87 -17.26
C ILE A 822 -19.87 12.11 -18.04
N ALA A 823 -19.22 11.09 -18.52
CA ALA A 823 -18.01 11.17 -19.35
C ALA A 823 -18.26 11.95 -20.65
N GLN A 824 -19.46 11.86 -21.22
CA GLN A 824 -19.88 12.66 -22.37
C GLN A 824 -19.91 14.17 -22.05
N ALA A 825 -20.34 14.56 -20.86
CA ALA A 825 -20.33 15.97 -20.46
C ALA A 825 -18.89 16.54 -20.40
N TYR A 826 -17.92 15.74 -19.92
CA TYR A 826 -16.51 16.13 -19.99
C TYR A 826 -15.99 16.20 -21.43
N SER A 827 -16.32 15.21 -22.28
CA SER A 827 -15.90 15.21 -23.68
C SER A 827 -16.41 16.44 -24.45
N GLY A 828 -17.54 16.99 -24.07
CA GLY A 828 -18.09 18.24 -24.62
C GLY A 828 -17.25 19.49 -24.32
N LEU A 829 -16.20 19.41 -23.53
CA LEU A 829 -15.23 20.49 -23.32
C LEU A 829 -14.22 20.64 -24.47
N SER A 830 -14.16 19.67 -25.38
CA SER A 830 -13.27 19.68 -26.54
C SER A 830 -14.02 19.57 -27.86
N GLU A 831 -13.46 20.14 -28.93
CA GLU A 831 -14.00 20.01 -30.30
C GLU A 831 -13.71 18.64 -30.89
N ASP A 832 -12.56 18.02 -30.56
CA ASP A 832 -12.26 16.64 -30.91
C ASP A 832 -13.10 15.70 -30.05
N CYS A 833 -13.57 14.58 -30.58
CA CYS A 833 -14.43 13.67 -29.84
C CYS A 833 -14.00 12.22 -30.01
N PHE A 834 -13.50 11.63 -28.92
CA PHE A 834 -13.21 10.20 -28.81
C PHE A 834 -14.30 9.45 -28.01
N HIS A 835 -15.31 10.15 -27.51
CA HIS A 835 -16.33 9.59 -26.66
C HIS A 835 -17.05 8.40 -27.30
N ASP A 836 -17.48 8.52 -28.55
CA ASP A 836 -18.25 7.48 -29.24
C ASP A 836 -17.44 6.18 -29.42
N ILE A 837 -16.13 6.32 -29.70
CA ILE A 837 -15.21 5.17 -29.81
C ILE A 837 -15.06 4.49 -28.46
N ILE A 838 -14.89 5.27 -27.40
CA ILE A 838 -14.74 4.75 -26.02
C ILE A 838 -16.05 4.13 -25.54
N ALA A 839 -17.19 4.77 -25.81
CA ALA A 839 -18.51 4.25 -25.43
C ALA A 839 -18.84 2.93 -26.17
N ALA A 840 -18.50 2.83 -27.44
CA ALA A 840 -18.65 1.58 -28.19
C ALA A 840 -17.80 0.44 -27.60
N GLU A 841 -16.56 0.74 -27.23
CA GLU A 841 -15.68 -0.24 -26.57
C GLU A 841 -16.20 -0.63 -25.18
N PHE A 842 -16.75 0.32 -24.40
CA PHE A 842 -17.40 0.04 -23.12
C PHE A 842 -18.56 -0.96 -23.25
N GLU A 843 -19.44 -0.79 -24.25
CA GLU A 843 -20.56 -1.72 -24.45
C GLU A 843 -20.09 -3.11 -24.90
N LYS A 844 -19.03 -3.20 -25.72
CA LYS A 844 -18.42 -4.48 -26.09
C LYS A 844 -17.90 -5.22 -24.86
N ILE A 845 -17.06 -4.56 -24.07
CA ILE A 845 -16.47 -5.21 -22.88
C ILE A 845 -17.53 -5.52 -21.82
N ARG A 846 -18.50 -4.67 -21.58
CA ARG A 846 -19.62 -4.94 -20.68
C ARG A 846 -20.39 -6.18 -21.10
N SER A 847 -20.74 -6.29 -22.38
CA SER A 847 -21.42 -7.45 -22.93
C SER A 847 -20.57 -8.72 -22.82
N ALA A 848 -19.28 -8.65 -23.16
CA ALA A 848 -18.35 -9.77 -23.04
C ALA A 848 -18.22 -10.27 -21.60
N VAL A 849 -18.02 -9.36 -20.64
CA VAL A 849 -17.93 -9.70 -19.21
C VAL A 849 -19.20 -10.41 -18.72
N LEU A 850 -20.38 -9.91 -19.03
CA LEU A 850 -21.64 -10.53 -18.60
C LEU A 850 -21.81 -11.94 -19.21
N LYS A 851 -21.45 -12.14 -20.49
CA LYS A 851 -21.48 -13.46 -21.15
C LYS A 851 -20.49 -14.45 -20.53
N VAL A 852 -19.25 -14.01 -20.28
CA VAL A 852 -18.19 -14.85 -19.71
C VAL A 852 -18.50 -15.25 -18.27
N THR A 853 -19.01 -14.30 -17.47
CA THR A 853 -19.30 -14.54 -16.05
C THR A 853 -20.65 -15.20 -15.79
N GLY A 854 -21.57 -15.15 -16.78
CA GLY A 854 -22.95 -15.64 -16.62
C GLY A 854 -23.79 -14.77 -15.68
N GLN A 855 -23.39 -13.52 -15.41
CA GLN A 855 -24.08 -12.58 -14.54
C GLN A 855 -25.11 -11.76 -15.33
N GLU A 856 -26.19 -11.36 -14.66
CA GLU A 856 -27.18 -10.43 -15.24
C GLU A 856 -26.69 -8.98 -15.16
N ARG A 857 -26.00 -8.64 -14.09
CA ARG A 857 -25.43 -7.30 -13.82
C ARG A 857 -24.00 -7.41 -13.38
N LEU A 858 -23.23 -6.37 -13.64
CA LEU A 858 -21.87 -6.25 -13.11
C LEU A 858 -21.88 -6.36 -11.58
N LEU A 859 -20.96 -7.14 -11.04
CA LEU A 859 -20.75 -7.36 -9.59
C LEU A 859 -21.88 -8.09 -8.87
N ASP A 860 -22.70 -8.88 -9.55
CA ASP A 860 -23.72 -9.73 -8.89
C ASP A 860 -23.10 -10.73 -7.90
N ASN A 861 -21.83 -11.11 -8.11
CA ASN A 861 -21.04 -11.91 -7.17
C ASN A 861 -20.53 -11.09 -5.95
N HIS A 862 -20.66 -9.74 -5.97
CA HIS A 862 -20.19 -8.84 -4.93
C HIS A 862 -21.23 -7.78 -4.54
N MET A 863 -22.41 -8.23 -4.10
CA MET A 863 -23.58 -7.41 -3.77
C MET A 863 -23.27 -6.16 -2.90
N ALA A 864 -22.37 -6.29 -1.92
CA ALA A 864 -22.05 -5.17 -1.04
C ALA A 864 -21.33 -4.03 -1.80
N ILE A 865 -20.42 -4.38 -2.71
CA ILE A 865 -19.69 -3.39 -3.54
C ILE A 865 -20.66 -2.78 -4.55
N GLN A 866 -21.47 -3.60 -5.22
CA GLN A 866 -22.49 -3.14 -6.16
C GLN A 866 -23.41 -2.09 -5.50
N GLN A 867 -23.92 -2.38 -4.31
CA GLN A 867 -24.81 -1.48 -3.58
C GLN A 867 -24.11 -0.19 -3.10
N SER A 868 -22.83 -0.28 -2.68
CA SER A 868 -22.06 0.92 -2.34
C SER A 868 -21.88 1.85 -3.55
N ILE A 869 -21.63 1.29 -4.75
CA ILE A 869 -21.53 2.06 -6.00
C ILE A 869 -22.88 2.71 -6.34
N VAL A 870 -23.99 1.97 -6.26
CA VAL A 870 -25.35 2.48 -6.52
C VAL A 870 -25.69 3.64 -5.58
N LEU A 871 -25.34 3.54 -4.30
CA LEU A 871 -25.56 4.61 -3.32
C LEU A 871 -24.81 5.90 -3.68
N ARG A 872 -23.57 5.76 -4.15
CA ARG A 872 -22.63 6.89 -4.33
C ARG A 872 -22.81 7.60 -5.66
N ASN A 873 -23.12 6.87 -6.72
CA ASN A 873 -23.15 7.41 -8.08
C ASN A 873 -23.97 8.71 -8.21
N PRO A 874 -25.22 8.86 -7.71
CA PRO A 874 -25.99 10.09 -7.90
C PRO A 874 -25.31 11.34 -7.31
N TYR A 875 -24.74 11.21 -6.12
CA TYR A 875 -24.03 12.31 -5.48
C TYR A 875 -22.70 12.62 -6.18
N THR A 876 -22.02 11.58 -6.68
CA THR A 876 -20.77 11.75 -7.44
C THR A 876 -21.04 12.43 -8.77
N ASP A 877 -22.13 12.09 -9.46
CA ASP A 877 -22.52 12.68 -10.74
C ASP A 877 -22.77 14.21 -10.57
N VAL A 878 -23.36 14.65 -9.47
CA VAL A 878 -23.49 16.10 -9.16
C VAL A 878 -22.11 16.76 -9.05
N LEU A 879 -21.18 16.16 -8.30
CA LEU A 879 -19.82 16.70 -8.18
C LEU A 879 -19.09 16.74 -9.53
N ASN A 880 -19.29 15.73 -10.37
CA ASN A 880 -18.73 15.71 -11.72
C ASN A 880 -19.25 16.85 -12.59
N LEU A 881 -20.58 17.09 -12.59
CA LEU A 881 -21.18 18.18 -13.36
C LEU A 881 -20.73 19.56 -12.86
N ILE A 882 -20.54 19.73 -11.55
CA ILE A 882 -19.93 20.92 -10.96
C ILE A 882 -18.48 21.07 -11.48
N GLN A 883 -17.71 20.00 -11.52
CA GLN A 883 -16.34 20.06 -12.03
C GLN A 883 -16.30 20.43 -13.51
N VAL A 884 -17.19 19.89 -14.34
CA VAL A 884 -17.35 20.28 -15.74
C VAL A 884 -17.62 21.78 -15.87
N GLU A 885 -18.53 22.32 -15.05
CA GLU A 885 -18.85 23.76 -15.05
C GLU A 885 -17.65 24.60 -14.61
N LEU A 886 -16.95 24.18 -13.56
CA LEU A 886 -15.74 24.87 -13.09
C LEU A 886 -14.61 24.86 -14.14
N LEU A 887 -14.44 23.76 -14.91
CA LEU A 887 -13.50 23.67 -16.02
C LEU A 887 -13.88 24.60 -17.17
N LYS A 888 -15.19 24.73 -17.50
CA LYS A 888 -15.68 25.72 -18.48
C LYS A 888 -15.34 27.15 -18.04
N ARG A 889 -15.63 27.49 -16.79
CA ARG A 889 -15.31 28.83 -16.23
C ARG A 889 -13.80 29.08 -16.20
N TRP A 890 -13.00 28.07 -15.88
CA TRP A 890 -11.54 28.17 -15.90
C TRP A 890 -10.97 28.53 -17.25
N ALA A 891 -11.51 27.96 -18.34
CA ALA A 891 -11.05 28.21 -19.70
C ALA A 891 -11.22 29.67 -20.17
N VAL A 892 -12.08 30.46 -19.49
CA VAL A 892 -12.40 31.85 -19.87
C VAL A 892 -12.15 32.85 -18.73
N CYS A 893 -11.64 32.43 -17.57
CA CYS A 893 -11.48 33.28 -16.40
C CYS A 893 -10.36 34.31 -16.57
N SER A 894 -10.52 35.44 -15.88
CA SER A 894 -9.46 36.43 -15.69
C SER A 894 -8.43 35.96 -14.64
N GLU A 895 -7.27 36.63 -14.58
CA GLU A 895 -6.22 36.31 -13.61
C GLU A 895 -6.71 36.48 -12.16
N GLU A 896 -7.55 37.46 -11.87
CA GLU A 896 -8.14 37.71 -10.54
C GLU A 896 -9.11 36.59 -10.13
N GLU A 897 -9.88 36.04 -11.06
CA GLU A 897 -10.83 34.95 -10.82
C GLU A 897 -10.15 33.58 -10.71
N SER A 898 -8.92 33.45 -11.17
CA SER A 898 -8.20 32.16 -11.25
C SER A 898 -7.96 31.52 -9.88
N ILE A 899 -7.66 32.32 -8.84
CA ILE A 899 -7.37 31.80 -7.49
C ILE A 899 -8.60 31.12 -6.87
N PRO A 900 -9.78 31.79 -6.74
CA PRO A 900 -10.96 31.15 -6.16
C PRO A 900 -11.50 29.99 -7.02
N LEU A 901 -11.42 30.08 -8.34
CA LEU A 901 -11.80 28.97 -9.24
C LEU A 901 -10.90 27.76 -9.05
N ARG A 902 -9.60 27.95 -8.93
CA ARG A 902 -8.64 26.85 -8.65
C ARG A 902 -8.93 26.16 -7.34
N GLN A 903 -9.26 26.92 -6.29
CA GLN A 903 -9.66 26.34 -5.00
C GLN A 903 -10.94 25.51 -5.12
N ALA A 904 -11.93 25.99 -5.87
CA ALA A 904 -13.17 25.26 -6.13
C ALA A 904 -12.92 23.97 -6.94
N LEU A 905 -12.02 24.02 -7.95
CA LEU A 905 -11.59 22.83 -8.71
C LEU A 905 -10.89 21.81 -7.80
N PHE A 906 -10.00 22.25 -6.92
CA PHE A 906 -9.37 21.36 -5.94
C PHE A 906 -10.38 20.70 -5.00
N LEU A 907 -11.40 21.43 -4.53
CA LEU A 907 -12.47 20.86 -3.73
C LEU A 907 -13.28 19.82 -4.52
N SER A 908 -13.60 20.09 -5.79
CA SER A 908 -14.31 19.14 -6.64
C SER A 908 -13.51 17.86 -6.88
N ILE A 909 -12.19 17.98 -7.14
CA ILE A 909 -11.28 16.83 -7.31
C ILE A 909 -11.26 15.99 -6.03
N ASN A 910 -11.14 16.62 -4.85
CA ASN A 910 -11.15 15.93 -3.56
C ASN A 910 -12.50 15.25 -3.28
N GLY A 911 -13.60 15.93 -3.61
CA GLY A 911 -14.96 15.40 -3.44
C GLY A 911 -15.19 14.13 -4.28
N ILE A 912 -14.82 14.16 -5.54
CA ILE A 912 -14.91 13.00 -6.44
C ILE A 912 -13.98 11.87 -5.95
N ALA A 913 -12.75 12.18 -5.53
CA ALA A 913 -11.83 11.19 -4.97
C ALA A 913 -12.41 10.50 -3.72
N ALA A 914 -13.03 11.27 -2.81
CA ALA A 914 -13.69 10.74 -1.61
C ALA A 914 -14.90 9.86 -1.96
N ALA A 915 -15.68 10.26 -2.95
CA ALA A 915 -16.84 9.53 -3.46
C ALA A 915 -16.43 8.20 -4.10
N MET A 916 -15.42 8.23 -4.95
CA MET A 916 -14.91 7.07 -5.69
C MET A 916 -14.03 6.16 -4.81
N GLN A 917 -13.62 6.62 -3.62
CA GLN A 917 -12.62 5.97 -2.77
C GLN A 917 -11.34 5.62 -3.56
N SER A 918 -10.94 6.52 -4.43
CA SER A 918 -9.79 6.35 -5.30
C SER A 918 -9.17 7.71 -5.63
N THR A 919 -7.87 7.76 -5.59
CA THR A 919 -7.05 8.92 -5.98
C THR A 919 -6.06 8.55 -7.10
N GLY A 920 -6.41 7.53 -7.85
CA GLY A 920 -5.62 7.08 -8.99
C GLY A 920 -4.99 5.72 -8.83
#